data_2105917ec2d32b167f830d2e3376ec36
#
_entry.id   2105917ec2d32b167f830d2e3376ec36
#
_cell.length_a   1.000
_cell.length_b   1.000
_cell.length_c   1.000
_cell.angle_alpha   90.00
_cell.angle_beta   90.00
_cell.angle_gamma   90.00
#
_symmetry.space_group_name_H-M   'P 1'
#
loop_
_entity.id
_entity.type
_entity.pdbx_description
1 polymer ?
#
loop_
_entity_poly.entity_id
_entity_poly.type
_entity_poly.pdbx_seq_one_letter_code
_entity_poly.pdbx_strand_id
1 'polypeptide(L)'
;MSEKIYVVTLHNKEDLEGFYDDMKDNGFSLNLKRPISRNTHYWMTDEQAEELKQDPRVWDVDLRPEDKGIYPKRCETSKDEVLPRNLEGTFWKNGGINTATDLSWGLSHTADSVGVHRGKGQFGSSGGSYNQHPAQIVSDMYEGAWGDGRHVDIVVCDDPVSSGCAEWMGFQETRFVPYQWFNELNTEVASIDDDGQTLPTGNVTYHTNATNPEYHGTHVAGTCAGQYHGLANEANIYALQILGTMPSGQTLQPLLLYDYLRAFHRKKPINPVTGYKNPTISNHSWGYSTETSLEAEFPTGIAIGNVVEVNYQGVQYNSSNPNASGWTMAGLETDFGIAPTKWSIPVSLTSVNADVEDAIEDGIVIICAAGNDNFHVVPQGDANYNNFVIFQGYNSNAPVYFNRGMSPAAAPNAIMVGSLGSDAAFKRSSFTNFGPRIDVFAPGSNILSAWGDPSVITGNLAGAGLVDSKYPGGGNWMYPISGTSMASPLIASVAAMVASARRTDRFSNDDLRAYLNNNSIFGDMTFDVSGGQFDDNSCRKDSPNKYLVTTNPRKSNGNLQSKVGDRRSGAVFPRPKKLHAANGFPSGILSTASQLAITKEWKALMPTPPWKDPATTGLYQYTSELYIPTNEAGPTGYPVMICLHGNGGSGTTINDPIYSTLGDHIRVGPNGFFNSWNIVDENSNAPDIEYLRNLIKLLKTFTNVDSTRIRISGISNGAALACRAFVEIDDPAVDLIIPIVSQFHIHEVNNFTQFFEPTDHLDTNGSLADYGYSNQKVPATGRKILMMQNTNDTIIPYNGGSGVGIQFIGARLCTYRMAQAMGWTGGEQNSGLTYQGDAATQLFRYNINGNQNEVVHCASNGGHGINAKMITLFEEWVESDGQTITVTLPSNTYNITVTANSNINYQLNGNDRNGLVQGNDPTVTVQAGDTINFIVSNTFGHPFYIKTAFTGGSGNQVTTGTVTGTQGTQSGTLSWNTTGVSAGTYYYVCSPHASFGMGGSIVIT
;
A
#
# COMPACT_ATOMS: atom_id res chain seq x y z
N MET A 1 23.24 -35.27 25.44
CA MET A 1 23.72 -33.91 25.10
C MET A 1 23.09 -32.92 26.06
N SER A 2 23.65 -31.77 26.30
CA SER A 2 23.02 -30.77 27.19
C SER A 2 21.83 -30.13 26.47
N GLU A 3 20.72 -30.04 27.16
CA GLU A 3 19.58 -29.31 26.68
C GLU A 3 19.88 -27.81 26.64
N LYS A 4 19.30 -27.13 25.64
CA LYS A 4 19.37 -25.70 25.42
C LYS A 4 17.95 -25.13 25.31
N ILE A 5 17.80 -23.85 25.45
CA ILE A 5 16.49 -23.18 25.22
C ILE A 5 16.33 -22.87 23.75
N TYR A 6 15.30 -23.44 23.16
CA TYR A 6 14.89 -23.16 21.79
C TYR A 6 13.60 -22.35 21.77
N VAL A 7 13.54 -21.40 20.86
CA VAL A 7 12.32 -20.68 20.49
C VAL A 7 11.67 -21.44 19.34
N VAL A 8 10.47 -21.90 19.56
CA VAL A 8 9.64 -22.56 18.55
C VAL A 8 8.63 -21.53 18.05
N THR A 9 8.67 -21.21 16.75
CA THR A 9 7.76 -20.29 16.08
C THR A 9 6.72 -21.09 15.32
N LEU A 10 5.44 -20.89 15.58
CA LEU A 10 4.36 -21.55 14.85
C LEU A 10 3.95 -20.74 13.61
N HIS A 11 3.36 -21.42 12.61
CA HIS A 11 2.77 -20.76 11.47
C HIS A 11 1.52 -19.95 11.89
N ASN A 12 0.66 -20.52 12.72
CA ASN A 12 -0.58 -19.91 13.17
C ASN A 12 -0.66 -19.87 14.69
N LYS A 13 -1.12 -18.76 15.23
CA LYS A 13 -1.33 -18.63 16.70
C LYS A 13 -2.47 -19.50 17.24
N GLU A 14 -3.40 -19.87 16.39
CA GLU A 14 -4.52 -20.75 16.74
C GLU A 14 -4.06 -22.16 17.13
N ASP A 15 -2.89 -22.58 16.67
CA ASP A 15 -2.30 -23.89 16.98
C ASP A 15 -1.64 -23.93 18.38
N LEU A 16 -1.46 -22.77 19.03
CA LEU A 16 -0.62 -22.59 20.20
C LEU A 16 -1.04 -23.47 21.39
N GLU A 17 -2.33 -23.45 21.77
CA GLU A 17 -2.79 -24.23 22.94
C GLU A 17 -2.70 -25.74 22.68
N GLY A 18 -3.12 -26.22 21.50
CA GLY A 18 -2.96 -27.62 21.13
C GLY A 18 -1.49 -28.04 21.03
N PHE A 19 -0.61 -27.14 20.62
CA PHE A 19 0.81 -27.38 20.58
C PHE A 19 1.41 -27.50 21.99
N TYR A 20 0.99 -26.68 22.95
CA TYR A 20 1.41 -26.81 24.35
C TYR A 20 1.03 -28.15 24.94
N ASP A 21 -0.19 -28.63 24.70
CA ASP A 21 -0.67 -29.92 25.20
C ASP A 21 0.16 -31.06 24.58
N ASP A 22 0.38 -31.03 23.25
CA ASP A 22 1.17 -32.07 22.59
C ASP A 22 2.63 -32.09 23.07
N MET A 23 3.28 -30.94 23.25
CA MET A 23 4.65 -30.84 23.74
C MET A 23 4.76 -31.41 25.17
N LYS A 24 3.78 -31.09 26.02
CA LYS A 24 3.70 -31.62 27.37
C LYS A 24 3.52 -33.15 27.40
N ASP A 25 2.62 -33.65 26.54
CA ASP A 25 2.34 -35.09 26.46
C ASP A 25 3.55 -35.87 25.93
N ASN A 26 4.37 -35.23 25.08
CA ASN A 26 5.62 -35.78 24.58
C ASN A 26 6.83 -35.57 25.54
N GLY A 27 6.59 -34.99 26.71
CA GLY A 27 7.59 -34.87 27.80
C GLY A 27 8.61 -33.73 27.58
N PHE A 28 8.31 -32.72 26.74
CA PHE A 28 9.18 -31.56 26.61
C PHE A 28 9.02 -30.62 27.79
N SER A 29 10.15 -30.11 28.30
CA SER A 29 10.18 -29.14 29.38
C SER A 29 9.94 -27.74 28.85
N LEU A 30 8.83 -27.11 29.25
CA LEU A 30 8.48 -25.74 28.87
C LEU A 30 9.38 -24.75 29.61
N ASN A 31 10.02 -23.83 28.90
CA ASN A 31 10.81 -22.75 29.50
C ASN A 31 9.98 -21.49 29.69
N LEU A 32 9.21 -21.08 28.65
CA LEU A 32 8.39 -19.87 28.69
C LEU A 32 7.14 -20.03 27.82
N LYS A 33 5.98 -19.91 28.47
CA LYS A 33 4.69 -19.81 27.79
C LYS A 33 4.38 -18.35 27.50
N ARG A 34 4.09 -18.04 26.22
CA ARG A 34 3.74 -16.69 25.73
C ARG A 34 2.31 -16.71 25.18
N PRO A 35 1.27 -16.40 25.98
CA PRO A 35 -0.13 -16.65 25.62
C PRO A 35 -0.63 -15.87 24.40
N ILE A 36 0.00 -14.76 24.07
CA ILE A 36 -0.40 -13.88 22.97
C ILE A 36 0.55 -13.88 21.78
N SER A 37 1.61 -14.69 21.84
CA SER A 37 2.61 -14.85 20.79
C SER A 37 2.51 -16.24 20.15
N ARG A 38 2.81 -16.35 18.89
CA ARG A 38 2.99 -17.64 18.21
C ARG A 38 4.37 -18.27 18.48
N ASN A 39 5.19 -17.63 19.29
CA ASN A 39 6.46 -18.15 19.76
C ASN A 39 6.32 -18.76 21.15
N THR A 40 7.02 -19.84 21.39
CA THR A 40 7.09 -20.51 22.69
C THR A 40 8.50 -21.06 22.93
N HIS A 41 8.90 -21.25 24.19
CA HIS A 41 10.28 -21.62 24.51
C HIS A 41 10.34 -22.94 25.26
N TYR A 42 11.18 -23.86 24.79
CA TYR A 42 11.36 -25.19 25.39
C TYR A 42 12.83 -25.53 25.60
N TRP A 43 13.06 -26.32 26.61
CA TRP A 43 14.34 -27.00 26.79
C TRP A 43 14.37 -28.23 25.88
N MET A 44 15.37 -28.31 24.99
CA MET A 44 15.53 -29.40 24.03
C MET A 44 17.00 -29.68 23.70
N THR A 45 17.28 -30.88 23.25
CA THR A 45 18.56 -31.19 22.60
C THR A 45 18.54 -30.69 21.14
N ASP A 46 19.72 -30.61 20.51
CA ASP A 46 19.84 -30.19 19.11
C ASP A 46 19.10 -31.18 18.19
N GLU A 47 19.06 -32.49 18.54
CA GLU A 47 18.33 -33.49 17.75
C GLU A 47 16.81 -33.32 17.86
N GLN A 48 16.32 -33.08 19.09
CA GLN A 48 14.89 -32.82 19.28
C GLN A 48 14.42 -31.55 18.56
N ALA A 49 15.26 -30.52 18.53
CA ALA A 49 14.96 -29.29 17.82
C ALA A 49 14.89 -29.54 16.28
N GLU A 50 15.78 -30.32 15.72
CA GLU A 50 15.74 -30.68 14.30
C GLU A 50 14.55 -31.59 13.94
N GLU A 51 14.17 -32.52 14.85
CA GLU A 51 12.96 -33.33 14.65
C GLU A 51 11.69 -32.49 14.68
N LEU A 52 11.61 -31.52 15.59
CA LEU A 52 10.45 -30.66 15.75
C LEU A 52 10.21 -29.73 14.54
N LYS A 53 11.23 -29.42 13.76
CA LYS A 53 11.08 -28.68 12.48
C LYS A 53 10.24 -29.44 11.44
N GLN A 54 9.98 -30.73 11.65
CA GLN A 54 9.12 -31.54 10.77
C GLN A 54 7.64 -31.45 11.12
N ASP A 55 7.27 -30.85 12.27
CA ASP A 55 5.87 -30.65 12.64
C ASP A 55 5.26 -29.58 11.69
N PRO A 56 4.15 -29.88 11.00
CA PRO A 56 3.56 -28.97 10.03
C PRO A 56 3.04 -27.64 10.61
N ARG A 57 2.89 -27.54 11.93
CA ARG A 57 2.51 -26.32 12.64
C ARG A 57 3.71 -25.41 12.88
N VAL A 58 4.91 -25.97 12.85
CA VAL A 58 6.16 -25.27 13.18
C VAL A 58 6.74 -24.59 11.95
N TRP A 59 6.92 -23.28 12.06
CA TRP A 59 7.58 -22.47 11.06
C TRP A 59 9.10 -22.50 11.22
N ASP A 60 9.58 -22.38 12.47
CA ASP A 60 11.00 -22.37 12.78
C ASP A 60 11.27 -22.87 14.20
N VAL A 61 12.45 -23.45 14.40
CA VAL A 61 12.99 -23.80 15.71
C VAL A 61 14.43 -23.33 15.75
N ASP A 62 14.71 -22.35 16.59
CA ASP A 62 16.04 -21.75 16.68
C ASP A 62 16.42 -21.43 18.12
N LEU A 63 17.71 -21.37 18.41
CA LEU A 63 18.18 -20.89 19.71
C LEU A 63 17.76 -19.43 19.93
N ARG A 64 17.65 -19.01 21.17
CA ARG A 64 17.45 -17.59 21.47
C ARG A 64 18.61 -16.76 20.87
N PRO A 65 18.35 -15.53 20.39
CA PRO A 65 19.39 -14.69 19.81
C PRO A 65 20.59 -14.50 20.74
N GLU A 66 20.35 -14.28 22.02
CA GLU A 66 21.39 -14.10 23.04
C GLU A 66 22.26 -15.36 23.22
N ASP A 67 21.71 -16.54 23.07
CA ASP A 67 22.48 -17.79 23.14
C ASP A 67 23.39 -17.99 21.92
N LYS A 68 23.14 -17.24 20.84
CA LYS A 68 24.00 -17.15 19.65
C LYS A 68 24.91 -15.92 19.68
N GLY A 69 24.89 -15.13 20.75
CA GLY A 69 25.63 -13.88 20.86
C GLY A 69 25.07 -12.77 19.97
N ILE A 70 23.80 -12.89 19.54
CA ILE A 70 23.13 -11.91 18.71
C ILE A 70 22.29 -11.02 19.62
N TYR A 71 22.62 -9.73 19.64
CA TYR A 71 21.97 -8.74 20.50
C TYR A 71 21.41 -7.59 19.67
N PRO A 72 20.34 -6.94 20.16
CA PRO A 72 19.88 -5.69 19.56
C PRO A 72 20.91 -4.58 19.78
N LYS A 73 21.11 -3.77 18.74
CA LYS A 73 21.96 -2.59 18.78
C LYS A 73 21.25 -1.36 18.21
N ARG A 74 21.72 -0.17 18.59
CA ARG A 74 21.26 1.11 18.04
C ARG A 74 21.60 1.22 16.56
N CYS A 75 20.73 1.85 15.80
CA CYS A 75 21.02 2.23 14.42
C CYS A 75 21.54 3.68 14.34
N GLU A 76 22.51 3.99 15.19
CA GLU A 76 23.27 5.24 15.20
C GLU A 76 24.63 5.02 14.53
N THR A 77 25.19 6.06 13.94
CA THR A 77 26.56 6.06 13.41
C THR A 77 27.32 7.31 13.80
N SER A 78 28.59 7.14 14.13
CA SER A 78 29.54 8.23 14.31
C SER A 78 30.19 8.70 13.00
N LYS A 79 29.81 8.12 11.87
CA LYS A 79 30.30 8.57 10.56
C LYS A 79 29.64 9.90 10.23
N ASP A 80 30.28 10.98 10.64
CA ASP A 80 29.91 12.31 10.20
C ASP A 80 30.12 12.39 8.69
N GLU A 81 29.03 12.55 7.97
CA GLU A 81 29.13 13.00 6.60
C GLU A 81 29.56 14.45 6.62
N VAL A 82 30.85 14.67 6.46
CA VAL A 82 31.43 16.02 6.39
C VAL A 82 30.90 16.72 5.16
N LEU A 83 29.94 17.60 5.39
CA LEU A 83 29.44 18.44 4.31
C LEU A 83 30.31 19.66 4.12
N PRO A 84 30.59 20.05 2.90
CA PRO A 84 31.50 21.14 2.60
C PRO A 84 30.98 22.53 2.97
N ARG A 85 29.74 22.69 3.50
CA ARG A 85 29.18 24.05 3.73
C ARG A 85 28.19 24.15 4.87
N ASN A 86 28.30 25.26 5.58
CA ASN A 86 27.33 25.72 6.55
C ASN A 86 26.07 26.21 5.86
N LEU A 87 24.92 25.82 6.38
CA LEU A 87 23.69 26.53 6.10
C LEU A 87 23.62 27.73 7.01
N GLU A 88 23.65 28.92 6.42
CA GLU A 88 23.32 30.12 7.13
C GLU A 88 21.80 30.21 7.22
N GLY A 89 21.26 30.23 8.43
CA GLY A 89 19.82 30.36 8.62
C GLY A 89 19.34 29.68 9.89
N THR A 90 18.03 29.54 9.98
CA THR A 90 17.34 29.05 11.18
C THR A 90 17.24 27.53 11.30
N PHE A 91 17.67 26.78 10.29
CA PHE A 91 17.77 25.32 10.33
C PHE A 91 19.22 24.88 10.32
N TRP A 92 19.60 24.17 11.37
CA TRP A 92 20.94 23.62 11.46
C TRP A 92 21.06 22.35 10.61
N LYS A 93 22.05 22.33 9.75
CA LYS A 93 22.40 21.17 8.94
C LYS A 93 23.87 20.79 9.10
N ASN A 94 24.74 21.78 9.13
CA ASN A 94 26.17 21.66 9.39
C ASN A 94 26.75 23.05 9.71
N GLY A 95 27.75 23.12 10.62
CA GLY A 95 28.41 24.37 11.01
C GLY A 95 28.07 24.81 12.44
N GLY A 96 28.23 26.11 12.72
CA GLY A 96 27.94 26.64 14.07
C GLY A 96 26.47 26.62 14.43
N ILE A 97 26.10 26.04 15.55
CA ILE A 97 24.73 25.95 16.04
C ILE A 97 24.38 27.21 16.82
N ASN A 98 23.26 27.85 16.48
CA ASN A 98 22.63 28.89 17.27
C ASN A 98 21.51 28.28 18.15
N THR A 99 21.83 28.00 19.39
CA THR A 99 20.96 27.34 20.35
C THR A 99 19.60 28.01 20.58
N ALA A 100 19.50 29.32 20.26
CA ALA A 100 18.26 30.08 20.41
C ALA A 100 17.25 29.86 19.23
N THR A 101 17.75 29.60 18.05
CA THR A 101 16.94 29.60 16.82
C THR A 101 17.04 28.32 15.99
N ASP A 102 18.12 27.55 16.11
CA ASP A 102 18.31 26.41 15.26
C ASP A 102 17.37 25.24 15.58
N LEU A 103 16.84 24.67 14.53
CA LEU A 103 16.07 23.44 14.53
C LEU A 103 16.70 22.44 13.56
N SER A 104 16.25 21.19 13.63
CA SER A 104 16.69 20.17 12.68
C SER A 104 16.27 20.52 11.24
N TRP A 105 17.19 20.45 10.31
CA TRP A 105 16.92 20.57 8.87
C TRP A 105 15.94 19.49 8.39
N GLY A 106 15.92 18.33 9.06
CA GLY A 106 15.00 17.24 8.77
C GLY A 106 13.54 17.63 8.89
N LEU A 107 13.19 18.51 9.83
CA LEU A 107 11.82 19.05 9.96
C LEU A 107 11.43 19.84 8.72
N SER A 108 12.33 20.74 8.28
CA SER A 108 12.11 21.56 7.10
C SER A 108 11.98 20.73 5.84
N HIS A 109 12.86 19.77 5.66
CA HIS A 109 12.87 18.90 4.51
C HIS A 109 11.59 18.03 4.43
N THR A 110 11.21 17.46 5.56
CA THR A 110 10.00 16.61 5.64
C THR A 110 8.71 17.40 5.53
N ALA A 111 8.69 18.65 6.01
CA ALA A 111 7.50 19.50 6.01
C ALA A 111 7.21 20.21 4.69
N ASP A 112 8.01 20.02 3.63
CA ASP A 112 7.88 20.75 2.35
C ASP A 112 7.70 22.27 2.54
N SER A 113 8.42 22.85 3.44
CA SER A 113 8.26 24.27 3.64
C SER A 113 8.92 25.04 2.50
N VAL A 114 8.05 25.70 1.72
CA VAL A 114 8.41 26.68 0.66
C VAL A 114 9.38 26.14 -0.40
N GLY A 115 9.12 24.93 -0.91
CA GLY A 115 9.87 24.42 -2.05
C GLY A 115 11.33 24.10 -1.80
N VAL A 116 11.69 23.92 -0.53
CA VAL A 116 13.06 23.55 -0.12
C VAL A 116 13.54 22.28 -0.79
N HIS A 117 12.66 21.29 -0.88
CA HIS A 117 12.96 20.03 -1.56
C HIS A 117 12.99 20.16 -3.08
N ARG A 118 12.31 21.15 -3.67
CA ARG A 118 12.33 21.40 -5.12
C ARG A 118 13.54 22.18 -5.56
N GLY A 119 14.11 22.96 -4.65
CA GLY A 119 15.33 23.72 -4.90
C GLY A 119 16.56 22.91 -4.53
N LYS A 120 16.96 21.92 -5.33
CA LYS A 120 18.21 21.18 -5.13
C LYS A 120 19.41 22.10 -4.88
N GLY A 121 19.38 23.31 -5.42
CA GLY A 121 20.39 24.35 -5.20
C GLY A 121 20.26 25.13 -3.89
N GLN A 122 19.12 25.09 -3.22
CA GLN A 122 18.90 25.92 -2.03
C GLN A 122 19.62 25.38 -0.78
N PHE A 123 19.86 24.09 -0.69
CA PHE A 123 20.63 23.50 0.38
C PHE A 123 22.14 23.42 0.12
N GLY A 124 22.63 23.76 -1.04
CA GLY A 124 23.96 23.37 -1.33
C GLY A 124 24.84 24.14 -2.24
N SER A 125 24.35 25.02 -3.03
CA SER A 125 25.20 25.89 -3.79
C SER A 125 25.50 27.14 -2.96
N SER A 126 26.79 27.37 -2.67
CA SER A 126 27.36 28.65 -2.31
C SER A 126 26.44 29.66 -1.59
N GLY A 127 26.06 29.41 -0.34
CA GLY A 127 25.57 30.46 0.54
C GLY A 127 24.12 30.88 0.35
N GLY A 128 23.24 30.00 -0.13
CA GLY A 128 21.81 30.25 -0.02
C GLY A 128 21.35 30.13 1.41
N SER A 129 20.99 31.22 2.06
CA SER A 129 20.35 31.19 3.36
C SER A 129 18.96 30.63 3.25
N TYR A 130 18.64 29.69 4.11
CA TYR A 130 17.27 29.21 4.25
C TYR A 130 16.49 30.23 5.09
N ASN A 131 15.61 30.99 4.45
CA ASN A 131 14.99 32.15 5.06
C ASN A 131 13.73 31.89 5.88
N GLN A 132 13.36 30.62 6.11
CA GLN A 132 12.21 30.34 6.94
C GLN A 132 12.57 30.28 8.42
N HIS A 133 11.83 31.04 9.20
CA HIS A 133 11.93 30.98 10.66
C HIS A 133 11.45 29.59 11.15
N PRO A 134 12.18 28.94 12.07
CA PRO A 134 11.80 27.62 12.62
C PRO A 134 10.35 27.55 13.11
N ALA A 135 9.91 28.63 13.75
CA ALA A 135 8.53 28.79 14.23
C ALA A 135 7.51 28.71 13.09
N GLN A 136 7.85 29.17 11.90
CA GLN A 136 6.93 29.15 10.75
C GLN A 136 6.73 27.73 10.22
N ILE A 137 7.79 26.93 10.17
CA ILE A 137 7.70 25.53 9.71
C ILE A 137 6.89 24.68 10.69
N VAL A 138 7.18 24.82 11.98
CA VAL A 138 6.40 24.13 13.03
C VAL A 138 4.94 24.54 12.95
N SER A 139 4.64 25.81 12.70
CA SER A 139 3.29 26.32 12.54
C SER A 139 2.62 25.79 11.26
N ASP A 140 3.36 25.74 10.13
CA ASP A 140 2.86 25.22 8.86
C ASP A 140 2.40 23.76 8.97
N MET A 141 3.01 22.99 9.85
CA MET A 141 2.64 21.61 10.11
C MET A 141 1.36 21.45 10.89
N TYR A 142 0.98 22.44 11.69
CA TYR A 142 -0.22 22.40 12.53
C TYR A 142 -1.47 22.98 11.85
N GLU A 143 -1.31 23.70 10.79
CA GLU A 143 -2.41 24.41 10.13
C GLU A 143 -3.05 23.64 8.98
N GLY A 144 -2.52 22.50 8.66
CA GLY A 144 -3.02 21.72 7.53
C GLY A 144 -4.10 20.71 7.86
N ALA A 145 -4.40 19.88 6.90
CA ALA A 145 -5.16 18.63 7.04
C ALA A 145 -4.42 17.61 7.91
N TRP A 146 -3.25 17.95 8.31
CA TRP A 146 -2.36 17.16 9.14
C TRP A 146 -2.74 17.35 10.60
N GLY A 147 -2.83 16.26 11.32
CA GLY A 147 -2.89 16.29 12.77
C GLY A 147 -1.57 16.79 13.36
N ASP A 148 -1.62 17.09 14.61
CA ASP A 148 -0.45 17.45 15.43
C ASP A 148 0.03 16.27 16.31
N GLY A 149 -0.48 15.06 16.04
CA GLY A 149 -0.26 13.86 16.84
C GLY A 149 -1.21 13.72 18.04
N ARG A 150 -2.12 14.67 18.25
CA ARG A 150 -3.08 14.63 19.37
C ARG A 150 -3.96 13.41 19.30
N HIS A 151 -4.15 12.74 20.45
CA HIS A 151 -4.89 11.48 20.55
C HIS A 151 -4.22 10.32 19.81
N VAL A 152 -2.90 10.34 19.73
CA VAL A 152 -2.07 9.24 19.24
C VAL A 152 -1.02 8.91 20.30
N ASP A 153 -0.76 7.63 20.50
CA ASP A 153 0.26 7.13 21.42
C ASP A 153 1.48 6.70 20.60
N ILE A 154 2.59 7.41 20.75
CA ILE A 154 3.87 7.00 20.19
C ILE A 154 4.61 6.21 21.26
N VAL A 155 4.98 4.97 20.94
CA VAL A 155 5.83 4.12 21.79
C VAL A 155 7.23 4.12 21.20
N VAL A 156 8.17 4.69 21.94
CA VAL A 156 9.60 4.66 21.60
C VAL A 156 10.19 3.41 22.25
N CYS A 157 10.48 2.42 21.42
CA CYS A 157 11.15 1.18 21.83
C CYS A 157 12.65 1.35 21.60
N ASP A 158 13.39 1.71 22.64
CA ASP A 158 14.77 2.17 22.47
C ASP A 158 15.56 2.09 23.79
N ASP A 159 16.63 2.85 23.89
CA ASP A 159 17.31 3.23 25.12
C ASP A 159 16.38 4.00 26.06
N PRO A 160 16.81 4.26 27.30
CA PRO A 160 16.07 5.11 28.22
C PRO A 160 15.75 6.48 27.61
N VAL A 161 14.48 6.85 27.68
CA VAL A 161 14.01 8.20 27.38
C VAL A 161 13.96 9.00 28.68
N SER A 162 14.57 10.18 28.69
CA SER A 162 14.56 11.07 29.86
C SER A 162 13.16 11.64 30.11
N SER A 163 12.53 11.27 31.20
CA SER A 163 11.16 11.66 31.53
C SER A 163 10.97 13.15 31.83
N GLY A 164 12.05 13.83 32.26
CA GLY A 164 12.01 15.26 32.65
C GLY A 164 12.40 16.24 31.55
N CYS A 165 12.49 15.84 30.30
CA CYS A 165 12.85 16.72 29.21
C CYS A 165 11.71 17.72 28.91
N ALA A 166 12.02 19.00 28.76
CA ALA A 166 11.03 20.05 28.47
C ALA A 166 10.42 19.92 27.05
N GLU A 167 11.06 19.16 26.15
CA GLU A 167 10.48 18.80 24.85
C GLU A 167 9.15 18.05 24.96
N TRP A 168 8.87 17.44 26.13
CA TRP A 168 7.62 16.72 26.37
C TRP A 168 6.45 17.59 26.84
N MET A 169 6.67 18.85 27.06
CA MET A 169 5.59 19.74 27.51
C MET A 169 4.60 19.99 26.39
N GLY A 170 3.37 19.54 26.62
CA GLY A 170 2.22 19.88 25.80
C GLY A 170 1.58 21.19 26.26
N PHE A 171 0.32 21.37 25.86
CA PHE A 171 -0.43 22.60 26.13
C PHE A 171 -0.58 22.95 27.64
N GLN A 172 -0.82 21.96 28.47
CA GLN A 172 -1.04 22.15 29.92
C GLN A 172 -0.24 21.21 30.81
N GLU A 173 0.24 20.10 30.28
CA GLU A 173 0.92 19.04 31.02
C GLU A 173 1.95 18.33 30.17
N THR A 174 2.79 17.51 30.79
CA THR A 174 3.73 16.68 30.08
C THR A 174 3.01 15.60 29.27
N ARG A 175 3.49 15.37 28.05
CA ARG A 175 2.99 14.32 27.16
C ARG A 175 3.72 12.99 27.36
N PHE A 176 4.77 13.00 28.16
CA PHE A 176 5.46 11.78 28.57
C PHE A 176 4.62 11.03 29.59
N VAL A 177 4.25 9.80 29.28
CA VAL A 177 3.42 8.96 30.12
C VAL A 177 4.30 7.92 30.81
N PRO A 178 4.51 8.00 32.13
CA PRO A 178 5.31 7.03 32.87
C PRO A 178 4.52 5.74 33.11
N TYR A 179 4.32 4.97 32.04
CA TYR A 179 3.49 3.76 32.06
C TYR A 179 4.16 2.61 32.81
N GLN A 180 3.38 1.88 33.58
CA GLN A 180 3.85 0.82 34.46
C GLN A 180 3.78 -0.56 33.77
N TRP A 181 4.60 -0.76 32.74
CA TRP A 181 4.59 -1.90 31.83
C TRP A 181 4.45 -3.25 32.56
N PHE A 182 5.25 -3.48 33.59
CA PHE A 182 5.30 -4.77 34.26
C PHE A 182 4.09 -5.00 35.16
N ASN A 183 3.75 -4.05 36.01
CA ASN A 183 2.59 -4.16 36.90
C ASN A 183 1.28 -4.25 36.15
N GLU A 184 1.19 -3.55 35.03
CA GLU A 184 -0.03 -3.49 34.25
C GLU A 184 -0.24 -4.70 33.34
N LEU A 185 0.85 -5.32 32.84
CA LEU A 185 0.76 -6.21 31.70
C LEU A 185 1.33 -7.61 31.90
N ASN A 186 2.11 -7.88 32.95
CA ASN A 186 2.76 -9.18 33.14
C ASN A 186 1.80 -10.36 33.06
N THR A 187 0.58 -10.23 33.59
CA THR A 187 -0.43 -11.29 33.55
C THR A 187 -0.90 -11.67 32.14
N GLU A 188 -0.66 -10.80 31.16
CA GLU A 188 -1.07 -10.99 29.76
C GLU A 188 0.11 -11.38 28.85
N VAL A 189 1.32 -11.04 29.27
CA VAL A 189 2.52 -11.18 28.46
C VAL A 189 3.09 -12.59 28.48
N ALA A 190 3.29 -13.16 29.68
CA ALA A 190 3.87 -14.48 29.82
C ALA A 190 3.40 -15.16 31.06
N SER A 191 3.35 -16.49 31.03
CA SER A 191 3.30 -17.36 32.22
C SER A 191 4.60 -18.15 32.31
N ILE A 192 5.12 -18.24 33.51
CA ILE A 192 6.32 -18.99 33.82
C ILE A 192 5.89 -20.38 34.23
N ASP A 193 6.48 -21.38 33.61
CA ASP A 193 6.39 -22.75 34.09
C ASP A 193 7.78 -23.20 34.55
N ASP A 194 7.85 -23.63 35.82
CA ASP A 194 8.86 -24.36 36.59
C ASP A 194 10.36 -23.99 36.56
N ASP A 195 10.92 -23.25 35.58
CA ASP A 195 12.37 -23.10 35.49
C ASP A 195 12.93 -21.68 35.75
N GLY A 196 12.18 -20.84 36.45
CA GLY A 196 12.78 -19.71 37.15
C GLY A 196 13.13 -18.50 36.29
N GLN A 197 12.62 -18.34 35.09
CA GLN A 197 12.65 -17.04 34.38
C GLN A 197 11.68 -16.09 35.09
N THR A 198 12.21 -15.14 35.81
CA THR A 198 11.39 -14.09 36.43
C THR A 198 11.17 -12.96 35.44
N LEU A 199 9.90 -12.74 35.08
CA LEU A 199 9.54 -11.49 34.43
C LEU A 199 9.95 -10.30 35.29
N PRO A 200 10.34 -9.17 34.71
CA PRO A 200 10.53 -7.95 35.49
C PRO A 200 9.25 -7.65 36.28
N THR A 201 9.41 -7.35 37.56
CA THR A 201 8.29 -7.08 38.49
C THR A 201 8.46 -5.72 39.15
N GLY A 202 7.37 -5.16 39.65
CA GLY A 202 7.36 -3.88 40.33
C GLY A 202 7.20 -2.68 39.42
N ASN A 203 7.35 -1.50 39.99
CA ASN A 203 7.17 -0.24 39.27
C ASN A 203 8.34 0.05 38.34
N VAL A 204 8.03 0.44 37.10
CA VAL A 204 9.02 0.97 36.18
C VAL A 204 9.43 2.36 36.66
N THR A 205 10.72 2.57 36.88
CA THR A 205 11.28 3.88 37.18
C THR A 205 12.00 4.42 35.95
N TYR A 206 11.63 5.62 35.54
CA TYR A 206 12.22 6.26 34.37
C TYR A 206 13.38 7.16 34.76
N HIS A 207 14.41 7.21 33.95
CA HIS A 207 15.48 8.17 34.07
C HIS A 207 14.96 9.61 33.90
N THR A 208 15.56 10.53 34.62
CA THR A 208 15.46 11.98 34.37
C THR A 208 16.65 12.44 33.54
N ASN A 209 16.65 13.68 33.07
CA ASN A 209 17.84 14.24 32.39
C ASN A 209 19.12 14.11 33.23
N ALA A 210 19.02 14.30 34.53
CA ALA A 210 20.17 14.26 35.45
C ALA A 210 20.64 12.83 35.80
N THR A 211 19.89 11.80 35.40
CA THR A 211 20.21 10.41 35.77
C THR A 211 20.32 9.47 34.58
N ASN A 212 20.02 9.96 33.38
CA ASN A 212 20.07 9.15 32.17
C ASN A 212 21.51 9.11 31.62
N PRO A 213 22.23 7.98 31.69
CA PRO A 213 23.55 7.87 31.11
C PRO A 213 23.54 7.73 29.59
N GLU A 214 22.37 7.52 29.02
CA GLU A 214 22.12 7.29 27.61
C GLU A 214 21.42 8.49 26.99
N TYR A 215 21.55 8.65 25.68
CA TYR A 215 21.01 9.80 24.97
C TYR A 215 20.10 9.41 23.82
N HIS A 216 20.30 8.20 23.26
CA HIS A 216 19.72 7.81 21.97
C HIS A 216 18.19 7.79 22.02
N GLY A 217 17.59 7.12 23.01
CA GLY A 217 16.13 7.08 23.15
C GLY A 217 15.50 8.46 23.34
N THR A 218 16.20 9.36 24.10
CA THR A 218 15.75 10.76 24.27
C THR A 218 15.78 11.53 22.94
N HIS A 219 16.83 11.33 22.13
CA HIS A 219 16.96 11.95 20.81
C HIS A 219 15.89 11.45 19.84
N VAL A 220 15.67 10.14 19.82
CA VAL A 220 14.61 9.50 19.01
C VAL A 220 13.22 10.03 19.39
N ALA A 221 12.91 10.08 20.69
CA ALA A 221 11.64 10.63 21.18
C ALA A 221 11.47 12.10 20.81
N GLY A 222 12.54 12.90 20.90
CA GLY A 222 12.56 14.30 20.47
C GLY A 222 12.25 14.46 18.99
N THR A 223 12.85 13.61 18.16
CA THR A 223 12.59 13.61 16.72
C THR A 223 11.17 13.16 16.38
N CYS A 224 10.58 12.20 17.13
CA CYS A 224 9.19 11.80 16.97
C CYS A 224 8.23 12.94 17.35
N ALA A 225 8.33 13.42 18.58
CA ALA A 225 7.27 14.16 19.23
C ALA A 225 7.74 15.34 20.08
N GLY A 226 9.01 15.75 19.96
CA GLY A 226 9.53 16.92 20.63
C GLY A 226 8.78 18.19 20.24
N GLN A 227 8.65 19.13 21.16
CA GLN A 227 7.92 20.38 20.94
C GLN A 227 8.56 21.22 19.84
N TYR A 228 9.90 21.23 19.77
CA TYR A 228 10.66 21.99 18.78
C TYR A 228 11.40 21.10 17.77
N HIS A 229 11.70 19.87 18.17
CA HIS A 229 12.50 18.97 17.36
C HIS A 229 11.70 17.84 16.69
N GLY A 230 10.41 17.68 17.05
CA GLY A 230 9.49 16.69 16.50
C GLY A 230 8.34 17.29 15.70
N LEU A 231 7.73 16.49 14.86
CA LEU A 231 6.59 16.88 14.04
C LEU A 231 5.25 16.60 14.74
N ALA A 232 5.12 15.46 15.44
CA ALA A 232 3.91 15.05 16.16
C ALA A 232 3.90 15.59 17.58
N ASN A 233 4.01 16.89 17.74
CA ASN A 233 4.33 17.55 19.00
C ASN A 233 3.15 17.67 19.97
N GLU A 234 2.02 17.03 19.73
CA GLU A 234 0.91 16.83 20.68
C GLU A 234 0.60 15.32 20.91
N ALA A 235 1.45 14.39 20.36
CA ALA A 235 1.31 12.99 20.64
C ALA A 235 1.72 12.64 22.07
N ASN A 236 1.09 11.63 22.66
CA ASN A 236 1.56 11.03 23.90
C ASN A 236 2.86 10.26 23.63
N ILE A 237 3.79 10.32 24.56
CA ILE A 237 5.08 9.64 24.46
C ILE A 237 5.13 8.54 25.53
N TYR A 238 5.25 7.32 25.09
CA TYR A 238 5.52 6.14 25.92
C TYR A 238 6.93 5.65 25.64
N ALA A 239 7.68 5.31 26.65
CA ALA A 239 8.99 4.69 26.52
C ALA A 239 8.94 3.23 26.94
N LEU A 240 9.27 2.34 26.03
CA LEU A 240 9.46 0.92 26.32
C LEU A 240 10.93 0.60 26.11
N GLN A 241 11.67 0.61 27.22
CA GLN A 241 13.12 0.45 27.20
C GLN A 241 13.51 -1.00 26.89
N ILE A 242 14.27 -1.20 25.83
CA ILE A 242 14.79 -2.50 25.40
C ILE A 242 16.32 -2.57 25.50
N LEU A 243 17.00 -1.44 25.40
CA LEU A 243 18.45 -1.32 25.50
C LEU A 243 18.82 -0.68 26.85
N GLY A 244 20.01 -1.02 27.35
CA GLY A 244 20.47 -0.50 28.63
C GLY A 244 19.70 -1.03 29.86
N THR A 245 19.96 -0.47 31.00
CA THR A 245 19.37 -0.87 32.29
C THR A 245 18.49 0.26 32.82
N MET A 246 17.29 -0.07 33.29
CA MET A 246 16.39 0.87 33.96
C MET A 246 16.99 1.31 35.31
N PRO A 247 16.61 2.50 35.85
CA PRO A 247 17.08 2.94 37.19
C PRO A 247 16.79 1.95 38.32
N SER A 248 15.75 1.16 38.16
CA SER A 248 15.36 0.07 39.08
C SER A 248 16.23 -1.17 38.97
N GLY A 249 17.21 -1.20 38.05
CA GLY A 249 18.03 -2.37 37.76
C GLY A 249 17.33 -3.45 36.92
N GLN A 250 16.10 -3.21 36.48
CA GLN A 250 15.35 -4.10 35.64
C GLN A 250 15.82 -4.01 34.19
N THR A 251 15.70 -5.14 33.45
CA THR A 251 15.92 -5.20 32.01
C THR A 251 14.73 -5.93 31.39
N LEU A 252 14.27 -5.43 30.24
CA LEU A 252 13.26 -6.14 29.46
C LEU A 252 13.98 -7.18 28.59
N GLN A 253 13.49 -8.41 28.62
CA GLN A 253 13.95 -9.42 27.67
C GLN A 253 13.51 -9.03 26.26
N PRO A 254 14.44 -8.89 25.29
CA PRO A 254 14.11 -8.35 23.96
C PRO A 254 13.01 -9.11 23.21
N LEU A 255 12.94 -10.43 23.37
CA LEU A 255 11.91 -11.26 22.75
C LEU A 255 10.49 -11.01 23.31
N LEU A 256 10.35 -10.40 24.49
CA LEU A 256 9.05 -10.07 25.08
C LEU A 256 8.56 -8.65 24.72
N LEU A 257 9.35 -7.87 24.03
CA LEU A 257 9.02 -6.49 23.67
C LEU A 257 7.64 -6.37 23.00
N TYR A 258 7.40 -7.22 22.01
CA TYR A 258 6.16 -7.18 21.25
C TYR A 258 4.95 -7.68 22.04
N ASP A 259 5.14 -8.60 22.97
CA ASP A 259 4.06 -9.00 23.87
C ASP A 259 3.61 -7.84 24.76
N TYR A 260 4.56 -7.09 25.35
CA TYR A 260 4.22 -5.89 26.12
C TYR A 260 3.54 -4.83 25.24
N LEU A 261 4.04 -4.59 24.04
CA LEU A 261 3.49 -3.63 23.13
C LEU A 261 2.04 -4.00 22.69
N ARG A 262 1.81 -5.28 22.38
CA ARG A 262 0.50 -5.82 22.03
C ARG A 262 -0.48 -5.79 23.20
N ALA A 263 -0.05 -6.23 24.37
CA ALA A 263 -0.85 -6.18 25.60
C ALA A 263 -1.25 -4.74 25.95
N PHE A 264 -0.33 -3.79 25.82
CA PHE A 264 -0.61 -2.35 25.96
C PHE A 264 -1.68 -1.89 24.98
N HIS A 265 -1.51 -2.18 23.69
CA HIS A 265 -2.46 -1.77 22.66
C HIS A 265 -3.86 -2.33 22.91
N ARG A 266 -3.94 -3.60 23.34
CA ARG A 266 -5.22 -4.28 23.64
C ARG A 266 -5.89 -3.74 24.90
N LYS A 267 -5.12 -3.39 25.92
CA LYS A 267 -5.62 -3.03 27.26
C LYS A 267 -5.94 -1.55 27.45
N LYS A 268 -5.29 -0.67 26.72
CA LYS A 268 -5.50 0.77 26.88
C LYS A 268 -6.95 1.18 26.73
N PRO A 269 -7.41 2.21 27.49
CA PRO A 269 -8.80 2.61 27.53
C PRO A 269 -9.25 3.33 26.26
N ILE A 270 -10.55 3.39 26.05
CA ILE A 270 -11.17 4.27 25.08
C ILE A 270 -10.93 5.72 25.50
N ASN A 271 -10.42 6.53 24.59
CA ASN A 271 -10.22 7.95 24.80
C ASN A 271 -11.61 8.66 24.87
N PRO A 272 -11.94 9.34 25.97
CA PRO A 272 -13.26 9.93 26.15
C PRO A 272 -13.54 11.09 25.19
N VAL A 273 -12.50 11.69 24.58
CA VAL A 273 -12.64 12.80 23.63
C VAL A 273 -12.96 12.30 22.23
N THR A 274 -12.36 11.17 21.82
CA THR A 274 -12.52 10.62 20.47
C THR A 274 -13.56 9.52 20.39
N GLY A 275 -13.84 8.83 21.48
CA GLY A 275 -14.76 7.70 21.54
C GLY A 275 -14.14 6.37 21.08
N TYR A 276 -12.85 6.33 20.79
CA TYR A 276 -12.10 5.13 20.40
C TYR A 276 -10.73 5.10 21.10
N LYS A 277 -10.03 3.97 21.04
CA LYS A 277 -8.65 3.87 21.53
C LYS A 277 -7.72 4.70 20.68
N ASN A 278 -6.75 5.37 21.30
CA ASN A 278 -5.73 6.06 20.53
C ASN A 278 -4.99 5.08 19.61
N PRO A 279 -4.69 5.39 18.35
CA PRO A 279 -3.77 4.62 17.54
C PRO A 279 -2.42 4.47 18.23
N THR A 280 -1.77 3.33 18.08
CA THR A 280 -0.41 3.07 18.59
C THR A 280 0.57 3.11 17.43
N ILE A 281 1.52 4.05 17.50
CA ILE A 281 2.65 4.15 16.57
C ILE A 281 3.90 3.75 17.33
N SER A 282 4.58 2.70 16.90
CA SER A 282 5.79 2.22 17.54
C SER A 282 7.02 2.46 16.68
N ASN A 283 8.01 3.13 17.23
CA ASN A 283 9.28 3.42 16.57
C ASN A 283 10.40 2.54 17.13
N HIS A 284 11.13 1.89 16.23
CA HIS A 284 12.24 0.98 16.53
C HIS A 284 13.50 1.48 15.83
N SER A 285 14.33 2.21 16.58
CA SER A 285 15.59 2.77 16.07
C SER A 285 16.79 1.86 16.39
N TRP A 286 16.59 0.55 16.26
CA TRP A 286 17.57 -0.50 16.58
C TRP A 286 17.29 -1.75 15.71
N GLY A 287 18.23 -2.70 15.75
CA GLY A 287 18.07 -4.00 15.10
C GLY A 287 19.10 -5.02 15.54
N TYR A 288 18.89 -6.28 15.22
CA TYR A 288 19.80 -7.37 15.54
C TYR A 288 20.95 -7.47 14.53
N SER A 289 22.15 -7.67 15.05
CA SER A 289 23.35 -7.84 14.22
C SER A 289 24.33 -8.83 14.85
N THR A 290 25.31 -9.25 14.07
CA THR A 290 26.39 -10.12 14.51
C THR A 290 27.53 -9.37 15.21
N GLU A 291 27.44 -8.07 15.42
CA GLU A 291 28.59 -7.23 15.85
C GLU A 291 29.29 -7.79 17.08
N THR A 292 28.58 -8.00 18.18
CA THR A 292 29.15 -8.49 19.43
C THR A 292 29.77 -9.88 19.27
N SER A 293 29.10 -10.77 18.54
CA SER A 293 29.56 -12.15 18.39
C SER A 293 30.73 -12.30 17.43
N LEU A 294 30.73 -11.55 16.30
CA LEU A 294 31.87 -11.57 15.37
C LEU A 294 33.07 -10.81 15.90
N GLU A 295 32.87 -9.72 16.65
CA GLU A 295 33.97 -9.01 17.33
C GLU A 295 34.60 -9.86 18.42
N ALA A 296 33.80 -10.63 19.14
CA ALA A 296 34.33 -11.57 20.14
C ALA A 296 35.14 -12.72 19.51
N GLU A 297 34.69 -13.26 18.36
CA GLU A 297 35.40 -14.32 17.63
C GLU A 297 36.65 -13.81 16.89
N PHE A 298 36.57 -12.60 16.31
CA PHE A 298 37.63 -12.00 15.49
C PHE A 298 38.06 -10.61 15.99
N PRO A 299 38.62 -10.48 17.21
CA PRO A 299 38.87 -9.18 17.83
C PRO A 299 39.88 -8.29 17.08
N THR A 300 40.66 -8.85 16.16
CA THR A 300 41.64 -8.11 15.35
C THR A 300 41.14 -7.81 13.92
N GLY A 301 39.90 -8.09 13.64
CA GLY A 301 39.28 -7.98 12.31
C GLY A 301 39.13 -9.33 11.60
N ILE A 302 38.27 -9.36 10.61
CA ILE A 302 38.00 -10.53 9.78
C ILE A 302 39.02 -10.55 8.64
N ALA A 303 39.91 -11.54 8.64
CA ALA A 303 40.82 -11.79 7.54
C ALA A 303 40.22 -12.76 6.51
N ILE A 304 40.71 -12.78 5.27
CA ILE A 304 40.22 -13.70 4.24
C ILE A 304 40.35 -15.17 4.65
N GLY A 305 41.36 -15.51 5.48
CA GLY A 305 41.52 -16.87 6.01
C GLY A 305 40.41 -17.28 7.01
N ASN A 306 39.65 -16.34 7.53
CA ASN A 306 38.49 -16.59 8.36
C ASN A 306 37.21 -16.83 7.55
N VAL A 307 37.22 -16.59 6.23
CA VAL A 307 36.06 -16.79 5.35
C VAL A 307 36.18 -18.16 4.69
N VAL A 308 35.24 -19.03 4.97
CA VAL A 308 35.19 -20.38 4.40
C VAL A 308 34.59 -20.34 3.00
N GLU A 309 33.45 -19.69 2.87
CA GLU A 309 32.75 -19.54 1.59
C GLU A 309 31.81 -18.33 1.60
N VAL A 310 31.45 -17.86 0.43
CA VAL A 310 30.32 -16.98 0.16
C VAL A 310 29.42 -17.66 -0.85
N ASN A 311 28.14 -17.77 -0.54
CA ASN A 311 27.11 -18.15 -1.50
C ASN A 311 26.42 -16.89 -1.99
N TYR A 312 26.48 -16.64 -3.29
CA TYR A 312 25.86 -15.46 -3.89
C TYR A 312 25.00 -15.88 -5.09
N GLN A 313 23.69 -15.67 -5.02
CA GLN A 313 22.70 -16.10 -6.00
C GLN A 313 22.79 -17.60 -6.34
N GLY A 314 23.04 -18.43 -5.34
CA GLY A 314 23.18 -19.88 -5.50
C GLY A 314 24.56 -20.36 -6.02
N VAL A 315 25.49 -19.42 -6.30
CA VAL A 315 26.86 -19.75 -6.70
C VAL A 315 27.77 -19.70 -5.48
N GLN A 316 28.51 -20.78 -5.27
CA GLN A 316 29.47 -20.91 -4.19
C GLN A 316 30.85 -20.37 -4.61
N TYR A 317 31.37 -19.44 -3.83
CA TYR A 317 32.70 -18.84 -3.95
C TYR A 317 33.57 -19.19 -2.75
N ASN A 318 34.83 -19.52 -3.00
CA ASN A 318 35.82 -19.83 -1.97
C ASN A 318 37.25 -19.69 -2.57
N SER A 319 38.29 -20.06 -1.80
CA SER A 319 39.67 -19.97 -2.26
C SER A 319 39.99 -20.82 -3.51
N SER A 320 39.22 -21.88 -3.76
CA SER A 320 39.35 -22.76 -4.94
C SER A 320 38.49 -22.33 -6.12
N ASN A 321 37.44 -21.56 -5.87
CA ASN A 321 36.55 -20.97 -6.85
C ASN A 321 36.35 -19.48 -6.51
N PRO A 322 37.34 -18.61 -6.82
CA PRO A 322 37.29 -17.21 -6.41
C PRO A 322 36.26 -16.40 -7.20
N ASN A 323 35.77 -15.34 -6.59
CA ASN A 323 34.95 -14.32 -7.24
C ASN A 323 35.75 -13.50 -8.28
N ALA A 324 35.06 -12.69 -9.08
CA ALA A 324 35.63 -11.95 -10.19
C ALA A 324 36.77 -11.00 -9.78
N SER A 325 36.63 -10.34 -8.62
CA SER A 325 37.64 -9.43 -8.05
C SER A 325 38.70 -10.16 -7.22
N GLY A 326 38.69 -11.51 -7.21
CA GLY A 326 39.63 -12.38 -6.51
C GLY A 326 39.25 -12.67 -5.04
N TRP A 327 39.73 -13.81 -4.51
CA TRP A 327 39.46 -14.26 -3.16
C TRP A 327 40.32 -13.51 -2.15
N THR A 328 39.94 -12.26 -1.93
CA THR A 328 40.55 -11.32 -0.97
C THR A 328 39.43 -10.56 -0.26
N MET A 329 39.69 -10.01 0.91
CA MET A 329 38.66 -9.21 1.59
C MET A 329 38.19 -8.00 0.74
N ALA A 330 39.10 -7.34 0.03
CA ALA A 330 38.74 -6.27 -0.91
C ALA A 330 37.91 -6.78 -2.09
N GLY A 331 38.19 -7.98 -2.58
CA GLY A 331 37.39 -8.64 -3.61
C GLY A 331 35.98 -9.00 -3.12
N LEU A 332 35.84 -9.51 -1.87
CA LEU A 332 34.55 -9.78 -1.26
C LEU A 332 33.74 -8.50 -1.03
N GLU A 333 34.39 -7.42 -0.63
CA GLU A 333 33.76 -6.12 -0.49
C GLU A 333 33.26 -5.59 -1.84
N THR A 334 34.08 -5.69 -2.89
CA THR A 334 33.74 -5.24 -4.24
C THR A 334 32.57 -6.02 -4.84
N ASP A 335 32.60 -7.35 -4.77
CA ASP A 335 31.62 -8.17 -5.47
C ASP A 335 30.37 -8.47 -4.65
N PHE A 336 30.48 -8.51 -3.31
CA PHE A 336 29.39 -8.94 -2.42
C PHE A 336 29.02 -7.91 -1.34
N GLY A 337 29.78 -6.81 -1.18
CA GLY A 337 29.55 -5.82 -0.14
C GLY A 337 29.98 -6.26 1.28
N ILE A 338 30.77 -7.33 1.39
CA ILE A 338 31.28 -7.86 2.66
C ILE A 338 32.63 -7.20 2.95
N ALA A 339 32.62 -6.15 3.79
CA ALA A 339 33.83 -5.43 4.13
C ALA A 339 34.63 -6.10 5.26
N PRO A 340 35.98 -6.01 5.25
CA PRO A 340 36.84 -6.64 6.26
C PRO A 340 36.69 -6.09 7.66
N THR A 341 36.15 -4.88 7.79
CA THR A 341 35.94 -4.20 9.08
C THR A 341 34.49 -4.27 9.56
N LYS A 342 33.63 -4.96 8.83
CA LYS A 342 32.20 -5.08 9.17
C LYS A 342 31.92 -6.32 10.01
N TRP A 343 32.08 -6.21 11.31
CA TRP A 343 31.55 -7.23 12.22
C TRP A 343 30.02 -7.20 12.31
N SER A 344 29.42 -6.07 11.98
CA SER A 344 27.98 -5.87 12.05
C SER A 344 27.30 -6.28 10.76
N ILE A 345 26.91 -7.55 10.65
CA ILE A 345 26.05 -8.05 9.58
C ILE A 345 24.62 -8.03 10.11
N PRO A 346 23.65 -7.48 9.35
CA PRO A 346 22.24 -7.48 9.74
C PRO A 346 21.70 -8.90 9.89
N VAL A 347 20.96 -9.18 10.99
CA VAL A 347 20.38 -10.49 11.24
C VAL A 347 18.87 -10.45 11.22
N SER A 348 18.29 -11.26 10.35
CA SER A 348 16.84 -11.52 10.31
C SER A 348 16.50 -12.74 11.16
N LEU A 349 15.64 -12.55 12.16
CA LEU A 349 15.21 -13.56 13.11
C LEU A 349 13.74 -13.89 12.88
N THR A 350 13.42 -15.15 12.58
CA THR A 350 12.05 -15.61 12.29
C THR A 350 11.12 -15.32 13.45
N SER A 351 11.55 -15.61 14.68
CA SER A 351 10.75 -15.39 15.90
C SER A 351 10.38 -13.91 16.11
N VAL A 352 11.35 -13.00 15.93
CA VAL A 352 11.12 -11.56 16.06
C VAL A 352 10.22 -11.05 14.94
N ASN A 353 10.45 -11.49 13.70
CA ASN A 353 9.61 -11.09 12.57
C ASN A 353 8.17 -11.57 12.76
N ALA A 354 7.95 -12.77 13.28
CA ALA A 354 6.62 -13.29 13.60
C ALA A 354 5.89 -12.43 14.65
N ASP A 355 6.57 -12.03 15.72
CA ASP A 355 6.01 -11.16 16.74
C ASP A 355 5.69 -9.75 16.20
N VAL A 356 6.50 -9.23 15.26
CA VAL A 356 6.23 -7.97 14.57
C VAL A 356 4.97 -8.07 13.71
N GLU A 357 4.83 -9.14 12.94
CA GLU A 357 3.64 -9.37 12.12
C GLU A 357 2.38 -9.48 12.99
N ASP A 358 2.46 -10.20 14.09
CA ASP A 358 1.35 -10.29 15.06
C ASP A 358 0.97 -8.91 15.65
N ALA A 359 1.96 -8.05 15.92
CA ALA A 359 1.71 -6.70 16.42
C ALA A 359 1.03 -5.82 15.34
N ILE A 360 1.43 -5.98 14.08
CA ILE A 360 0.80 -5.30 12.94
C ILE A 360 -0.64 -5.78 12.75
N GLU A 361 -0.90 -7.09 12.87
CA GLU A 361 -2.26 -7.64 12.83
C GLU A 361 -3.16 -7.11 13.94
N ASP A 362 -2.60 -6.87 15.13
CA ASP A 362 -3.33 -6.23 16.23
C ASP A 362 -3.64 -4.74 15.96
N GLY A 363 -3.11 -4.14 14.90
CA GLY A 363 -3.35 -2.75 14.51
C GLY A 363 -2.32 -1.75 15.00
N ILE A 364 -1.14 -2.21 15.40
CA ILE A 364 -0.03 -1.35 15.80
C ILE A 364 0.79 -0.99 14.56
N VAL A 365 1.09 0.28 14.38
CA VAL A 365 1.97 0.73 13.29
C VAL A 365 3.42 0.57 13.72
N ILE A 366 4.16 -0.27 13.01
CA ILE A 366 5.56 -0.60 13.30
C ILE A 366 6.49 0.06 12.29
N ILE A 367 7.36 0.95 12.78
CA ILE A 367 8.30 1.73 11.96
C ILE A 367 9.71 1.47 12.47
N CYS A 368 10.60 1.07 11.56
CA CYS A 368 11.92 0.57 11.91
C CYS A 368 13.03 1.26 11.12
N ALA A 369 14.15 1.49 11.76
CA ALA A 369 15.39 1.90 11.11
C ALA A 369 15.95 0.76 10.24
N ALA A 370 16.43 1.08 9.04
CA ALA A 370 16.96 0.10 8.09
C ALA A 370 18.31 -0.51 8.48
N GLY A 371 19.06 0.17 9.35
CA GLY A 371 20.43 -0.17 9.73
C GLY A 371 21.50 0.69 9.05
N ASN A 372 22.70 0.69 9.61
CA ASN A 372 23.77 1.65 9.27
C ASN A 372 25.05 0.99 8.73
N ASP A 373 24.94 -0.21 8.21
CA ASP A 373 26.11 -1.01 7.83
C ASP A 373 26.32 -1.08 6.31
N ASN A 374 25.55 -0.26 5.54
CA ASN A 374 25.62 -0.19 4.08
C ASN A 374 25.48 -1.56 3.42
N PHE A 375 24.52 -2.37 3.88
CA PHE A 375 24.16 -3.64 3.25
C PHE A 375 22.99 -3.47 2.28
N HIS A 376 23.05 -4.26 1.21
CA HIS A 376 21.94 -4.42 0.29
C HIS A 376 20.86 -5.31 0.92
N VAL A 377 19.62 -4.83 1.06
CA VAL A 377 18.52 -5.52 1.71
C VAL A 377 17.38 -5.75 0.72
N VAL A 378 16.97 -7.00 0.60
CA VAL A 378 15.97 -7.42 -0.40
C VAL A 378 14.79 -8.14 0.26
N PRO A 379 13.60 -8.10 -0.36
CA PRO A 379 12.44 -8.84 0.13
C PRO A 379 12.60 -10.34 -0.08
N GLN A 380 11.83 -11.13 0.67
CA GLN A 380 11.75 -12.57 0.46
C GLN A 380 11.28 -12.87 -0.98
N GLY A 381 11.95 -13.82 -1.62
CA GLY A 381 11.71 -14.18 -3.03
C GLY A 381 12.67 -13.53 -4.03
N ASP A 382 13.42 -12.50 -3.62
CA ASP A 382 14.51 -11.98 -4.43
C ASP A 382 15.66 -12.98 -4.55
N ALA A 383 16.37 -12.97 -5.69
CA ALA A 383 17.50 -13.87 -5.94
C ALA A 383 18.66 -13.71 -4.94
N ASN A 384 18.78 -12.51 -4.34
CA ASN A 384 19.81 -12.21 -3.34
C ASN A 384 19.39 -12.55 -1.91
N TYR A 385 18.12 -12.87 -1.65
CA TYR A 385 17.61 -13.05 -0.27
C TYR A 385 18.36 -14.11 0.52
N ASN A 386 18.84 -15.17 -0.15
CA ASN A 386 19.54 -16.29 0.45
C ASN A 386 21.06 -16.21 0.29
N ASN A 387 21.63 -15.06 -0.04
CA ASN A 387 23.06 -14.84 -0.02
C ASN A 387 23.60 -14.94 1.40
N PHE A 388 24.67 -15.72 1.59
CA PHE A 388 25.27 -15.90 2.91
C PHE A 388 26.80 -15.97 2.85
N VAL A 389 27.42 -15.77 3.97
CA VAL A 389 28.84 -16.00 4.23
C VAL A 389 29.01 -16.98 5.38
N ILE A 390 30.02 -17.84 5.32
CA ILE A 390 30.41 -18.74 6.40
C ILE A 390 31.78 -18.31 6.93
N PHE A 391 31.87 -18.06 8.22
CA PHE A 391 33.11 -17.76 8.92
C PHE A 391 33.62 -19.00 9.67
N GLN A 392 34.93 -19.24 9.61
CA GLN A 392 35.56 -20.38 10.25
C GLN A 392 35.45 -20.30 11.78
N GLY A 393 34.87 -21.33 12.37
CA GLY A 393 34.69 -21.41 13.82
C GLY A 393 33.47 -20.68 14.37
N TYR A 394 32.96 -19.69 13.66
CA TYR A 394 31.80 -18.92 14.09
C TYR A 394 30.51 -19.73 13.94
N ASN A 395 29.72 -19.81 15.02
CA ASN A 395 28.47 -20.56 15.08
C ASN A 395 28.55 -21.97 14.43
N SER A 396 29.63 -22.72 14.72
CA SER A 396 29.88 -24.01 14.11
C SER A 396 29.87 -24.01 12.58
N ASN A 397 30.32 -22.90 11.96
CA ASN A 397 30.28 -22.65 10.53
C ASN A 397 28.86 -22.51 9.95
N ALA A 398 27.92 -22.00 10.72
CA ALA A 398 26.58 -21.73 10.23
C ALA A 398 26.56 -20.56 9.23
N PRO A 399 25.66 -20.57 8.23
CA PRO A 399 25.48 -19.47 7.28
C PRO A 399 25.05 -18.17 7.97
N VAL A 400 25.70 -17.06 7.63
CA VAL A 400 25.28 -15.70 8.00
C VAL A 400 24.70 -15.02 6.78
N TYR A 401 23.40 -14.84 6.75
CA TYR A 401 22.68 -14.22 5.64
C TYR A 401 22.79 -12.71 5.71
N PHE A 402 23.33 -12.07 4.68
CA PHE A 402 23.67 -10.64 4.73
C PHE A 402 22.74 -9.72 3.91
N ASN A 403 21.78 -10.27 3.15
CA ASN A 403 20.84 -9.48 2.36
C ASN A 403 19.39 -9.48 2.90
N ARG A 404 19.12 -10.14 4.02
CA ARG A 404 17.77 -10.24 4.60
C ARG A 404 17.35 -9.02 5.42
N GLY A 405 18.29 -8.15 5.75
CA GLY A 405 18.08 -7.04 6.70
C GLY A 405 18.11 -7.49 8.15
N MET A 406 17.85 -6.57 9.06
CA MET A 406 17.84 -6.80 10.50
C MET A 406 16.43 -6.82 11.06
N SER A 407 16.10 -7.78 11.92
CA SER A 407 14.87 -7.70 12.70
C SER A 407 14.95 -6.57 13.71
N PRO A 408 13.88 -5.80 13.94
CA PRO A 408 12.50 -5.98 13.48
C PRO A 408 12.21 -5.48 12.07
N ALA A 409 13.07 -4.68 11.45
CA ALA A 409 12.85 -4.08 10.12
C ALA A 409 12.71 -5.13 9.01
N ALA A 410 13.30 -6.33 9.19
CA ALA A 410 13.21 -7.44 8.23
C ALA A 410 11.82 -8.08 8.15
N ALA A 411 10.93 -7.84 9.11
CA ALA A 411 9.55 -8.33 9.04
C ALA A 411 8.85 -7.78 7.79
N PRO A 412 8.15 -8.60 7.01
CA PRO A 412 7.64 -8.23 5.68
C PRO A 412 6.77 -6.99 5.66
N ASN A 413 5.91 -6.83 6.67
CA ASN A 413 4.95 -5.73 6.75
C ASN A 413 5.39 -4.55 7.62
N ALA A 414 6.55 -4.61 8.30
CA ALA A 414 7.12 -3.46 8.97
C ALA A 414 7.52 -2.35 7.97
N ILE A 415 7.46 -1.10 8.37
CA ILE A 415 7.94 0.03 7.56
C ILE A 415 9.43 0.20 7.78
N MET A 416 10.24 -0.08 6.77
CA MET A 416 11.69 0.03 6.82
C MET A 416 12.15 1.39 6.25
N VAL A 417 12.85 2.18 7.07
CA VAL A 417 13.22 3.55 6.74
C VAL A 417 14.73 3.67 6.55
N GLY A 418 15.14 4.08 5.35
CA GLY A 418 16.52 4.43 5.02
C GLY A 418 16.85 5.89 5.37
N SER A 419 18.14 6.18 5.52
CA SER A 419 18.62 7.52 5.83
C SER A 419 18.97 8.33 4.60
N LEU A 420 18.45 9.56 4.53
CA LEU A 420 18.82 10.58 3.57
C LEU A 420 19.94 11.44 4.15
N GLY A 421 20.99 11.65 3.36
CA GLY A 421 22.12 12.49 3.72
C GLY A 421 21.75 13.97 3.80
N SER A 422 22.49 14.69 4.60
CA SER A 422 22.31 16.13 4.79
C SER A 422 22.97 16.98 3.70
N ASP A 423 23.50 16.38 2.64
CA ASP A 423 24.07 17.11 1.53
C ASP A 423 23.01 17.76 0.63
N ALA A 424 23.44 18.67 -0.21
CA ALA A 424 22.57 19.39 -1.14
C ALA A 424 22.01 18.53 -2.25
N ALA A 425 22.62 17.41 -2.47
CA ALA A 425 22.35 16.57 -3.62
C ALA A 425 21.28 15.52 -3.33
N PHE A 426 20.66 15.53 -2.16
CA PHE A 426 19.64 14.55 -1.74
C PHE A 426 20.09 13.09 -1.95
N LYS A 427 21.31 12.80 -1.53
CA LYS A 427 21.84 11.44 -1.59
C LYS A 427 21.34 10.62 -0.40
N ARG A 428 21.28 9.31 -0.55
CA ARG A 428 21.21 8.46 0.62
C ARG A 428 22.46 8.67 1.49
N SER A 429 22.32 8.50 2.79
CA SER A 429 23.50 8.50 3.68
C SER A 429 24.43 7.32 3.35
N SER A 430 25.74 7.53 3.41
CA SER A 430 26.73 6.51 3.01
C SER A 430 26.67 5.23 3.85
N PHE A 431 26.18 5.35 5.09
CA PHE A 431 26.05 4.26 6.03
C PHE A 431 24.74 3.46 5.91
N THR A 432 23.68 4.07 5.36
CA THR A 432 22.35 3.44 5.40
C THR A 432 22.32 2.12 4.64
N ASN A 433 21.65 1.11 5.21
CA ASN A 433 21.26 -0.04 4.43
C ASN A 433 20.33 0.40 3.29
N PHE A 434 20.37 -0.31 2.17
CA PHE A 434 19.73 0.07 0.91
C PHE A 434 19.19 -1.16 0.18
N GLY A 435 18.40 -0.96 -0.86
CA GLY A 435 17.84 -2.04 -1.66
C GLY A 435 16.31 -2.00 -1.75
N PRO A 436 15.71 -2.92 -2.49
CA PRO A 436 14.27 -2.90 -2.78
C PRO A 436 13.37 -3.12 -1.55
N ARG A 437 13.94 -3.59 -0.41
CA ARG A 437 13.17 -3.73 0.83
C ARG A 437 12.92 -2.39 1.56
N ILE A 438 13.65 -1.33 1.22
CA ILE A 438 13.43 -0.01 1.82
C ILE A 438 12.06 0.53 1.38
N ASP A 439 11.21 0.90 2.33
CA ASP A 439 9.92 1.50 2.02
C ASP A 439 10.03 2.98 1.65
N VAL A 440 10.91 3.73 2.32
CA VAL A 440 11.08 5.17 2.11
C VAL A 440 12.41 5.65 2.70
N PHE A 441 12.96 6.73 2.16
CA PHE A 441 14.06 7.47 2.78
C PHE A 441 13.53 8.71 3.50
N ALA A 442 14.15 9.04 4.63
CA ALA A 442 13.91 10.26 5.39
C ALA A 442 15.24 10.84 5.89
N PRO A 443 15.30 12.15 6.22
CA PRO A 443 16.49 12.75 6.78
C PRO A 443 17.03 11.99 7.99
N GLY A 444 18.30 11.59 7.96
CA GLY A 444 18.91 10.82 9.03
C GLY A 444 20.38 11.17 9.32
N SER A 445 20.99 12.09 8.54
CA SER A 445 22.34 12.60 8.83
C SER A 445 22.26 13.96 9.49
N ASN A 446 23.06 14.18 10.54
CA ASN A 446 23.13 15.45 11.27
C ASN A 446 21.77 15.97 11.75
N ILE A 447 20.98 15.11 12.37
CA ILE A 447 19.66 15.46 12.88
C ILE A 447 19.79 16.03 14.28
N LEU A 448 19.42 17.29 14.43
CA LEU A 448 19.39 17.99 15.71
C LEU A 448 18.11 17.63 16.47
N SER A 449 18.24 17.16 17.72
CA SER A 449 17.09 16.78 18.56
C SER A 449 17.41 16.89 20.05
N ALA A 450 16.41 16.59 20.88
CA ALA A 450 16.50 16.55 22.32
C ALA A 450 17.68 15.67 22.80
N TRP A 451 18.30 16.06 23.91
CA TRP A 451 19.48 15.41 24.43
C TRP A 451 19.40 15.27 25.95
N GLY A 452 20.16 14.32 26.49
CA GLY A 452 20.36 14.18 27.94
C GLY A 452 21.32 15.22 28.52
N ASP A 453 21.49 15.22 29.84
CA ASP A 453 22.48 16.05 30.51
C ASP A 453 23.91 15.57 30.15
N PRO A 454 24.75 16.43 29.53
CA PRO A 454 26.08 16.02 29.15
C PRO A 454 26.97 15.56 30.29
N SER A 455 26.66 15.95 31.53
CA SER A 455 27.48 15.59 32.70
C SER A 455 27.30 14.14 33.14
N VAL A 456 26.20 13.47 32.69
CA VAL A 456 25.90 12.07 33.04
C VAL A 456 25.96 11.11 31.85
N ILE A 457 25.96 11.62 30.61
CA ILE A 457 26.10 10.82 29.41
C ILE A 457 27.45 10.10 29.39
N THR A 458 27.37 8.80 29.05
CA THR A 458 28.51 7.91 28.93
C THR A 458 28.78 7.47 27.48
N GLY A 459 29.83 6.71 27.26
CA GLY A 459 30.19 6.18 25.94
C GLY A 459 30.90 7.18 25.02
N ASN A 460 30.74 6.99 23.71
CA ASN A 460 31.48 7.72 22.67
C ASN A 460 31.19 9.23 22.63
N LEU A 461 30.03 9.63 23.13
CA LEU A 461 29.56 11.02 23.19
C LEU A 461 29.54 11.56 24.64
N ALA A 462 30.33 10.97 25.54
CA ALA A 462 30.47 11.47 26.93
C ALA A 462 30.85 12.96 26.95
N GLY A 463 30.06 13.76 27.69
CA GLY A 463 30.24 15.21 27.76
C GLY A 463 29.71 15.98 26.54
N ALA A 464 29.22 15.32 25.52
CA ALA A 464 28.61 16.01 24.37
C ALA A 464 27.20 16.48 24.72
N GLY A 465 26.85 17.65 24.25
CA GLY A 465 25.51 18.26 24.42
C GLY A 465 25.59 19.77 24.41
N LEU A 466 24.60 20.42 23.94
CA LEU A 466 24.46 21.87 23.83
C LEU A 466 23.22 22.32 24.59
N VAL A 467 23.30 23.40 25.34
CA VAL A 467 22.14 23.95 26.03
C VAL A 467 21.11 24.42 25.00
N ASP A 468 19.91 23.91 25.11
CA ASP A 468 18.80 24.35 24.30
C ASP A 468 18.13 25.60 24.93
N SER A 469 18.57 26.77 24.49
CA SER A 469 18.08 28.04 25.02
C SER A 469 16.65 28.41 24.60
N LYS A 470 15.97 27.56 23.79
CA LYS A 470 14.53 27.68 23.54
C LYS A 470 13.69 27.45 24.80
N TYR A 471 14.30 26.85 25.85
CA TYR A 471 13.61 26.59 27.13
C TYR A 471 14.11 27.54 28.21
N PRO A 472 13.24 28.41 28.76
CA PRO A 472 13.57 29.30 29.86
C PRO A 472 13.93 28.50 31.12
N GLY A 473 15.05 28.81 31.75
CA GLY A 473 15.49 28.19 33.00
C GLY A 473 16.64 27.20 32.89
N GLY A 474 17.08 26.86 31.70
CA GLY A 474 18.17 25.91 31.49
C GLY A 474 17.82 24.47 31.82
N GLY A 475 18.75 23.54 31.68
CA GLY A 475 18.57 22.13 32.03
C GLY A 475 17.98 21.29 30.91
N ASN A 476 17.88 21.84 29.72
CA ASN A 476 17.55 21.09 28.51
C ASN A 476 18.67 21.19 27.51
N TRP A 477 18.92 20.12 26.84
CA TRP A 477 20.01 19.99 25.89
C TRP A 477 19.51 19.46 24.55
N MET A 478 20.30 19.76 23.52
CA MET A 478 20.13 19.25 22.17
C MET A 478 21.49 18.83 21.60
N TYR A 479 21.49 17.93 20.66
CA TYR A 479 22.72 17.55 19.95
C TYR A 479 22.38 16.95 18.58
N PRO A 480 23.27 17.13 17.56
CA PRO A 480 23.08 16.49 16.26
C PRO A 480 23.74 15.12 16.24
N ILE A 481 23.03 14.09 15.79
CA ILE A 481 23.59 12.78 15.49
C ILE A 481 23.07 12.25 14.16
N SER A 482 23.72 11.19 13.66
CA SER A 482 23.38 10.58 12.37
C SER A 482 23.02 9.11 12.55
N GLY A 483 22.13 8.60 11.71
CA GLY A 483 21.70 7.20 11.67
C GLY A 483 20.34 7.04 11.03
N THR A 484 20.03 5.82 10.60
CA THR A 484 18.66 5.45 10.25
C THR A 484 17.73 5.54 11.47
N SER A 485 18.32 5.52 12.68
CA SER A 485 17.64 5.84 13.94
C SER A 485 17.04 7.25 14.00
N MET A 486 17.53 8.17 13.22
CA MET A 486 17.03 9.56 13.14
C MET A 486 16.05 9.73 11.98
N ALA A 487 16.12 8.85 10.99
CA ALA A 487 15.20 8.82 9.86
C ALA A 487 13.84 8.17 10.22
N SER A 488 13.86 7.05 10.93
CA SER A 488 12.63 6.32 11.30
C SER A 488 11.69 7.14 12.19
N PRO A 489 12.15 7.91 13.21
CA PRO A 489 11.27 8.71 14.05
C PRO A 489 10.61 9.88 13.32
N LEU A 490 11.19 10.39 12.23
CA LEU A 490 10.49 11.35 11.37
C LEU A 490 9.30 10.72 10.66
N ILE A 491 9.42 9.46 10.22
CA ILE A 491 8.29 8.73 9.65
C ILE A 491 7.26 8.40 10.72
N ALA A 492 7.67 8.04 11.94
CA ALA A 492 6.77 7.83 13.07
C ALA A 492 6.00 9.10 13.44
N SER A 493 6.66 10.23 13.41
CA SER A 493 6.07 11.56 13.54
C SER A 493 4.96 11.80 12.53
N VAL A 494 5.26 11.58 11.26
CA VAL A 494 4.29 11.77 10.18
C VAL A 494 3.13 10.77 10.30
N ALA A 495 3.40 9.52 10.64
CA ALA A 495 2.36 8.53 10.90
C ALA A 495 1.39 8.99 11.99
N ALA A 496 1.92 9.52 13.11
CA ALA A 496 1.12 10.05 14.20
C ALA A 496 0.29 11.28 13.78
N MET A 497 0.85 12.16 12.96
CA MET A 497 0.12 13.31 12.40
C MET A 497 -1.04 12.85 11.51
N VAL A 498 -0.79 11.90 10.63
CA VAL A 498 -1.82 11.36 9.72
C VAL A 498 -2.92 10.65 10.51
N ALA A 499 -2.56 9.81 11.49
CA ALA A 499 -3.51 9.14 12.36
C ALA A 499 -4.38 10.12 13.15
N SER A 500 -3.75 11.17 13.71
CA SER A 500 -4.43 12.25 14.42
C SER A 500 -5.42 13.01 13.52
N ALA A 501 -5.03 13.27 12.27
CA ALA A 501 -5.87 13.97 11.29
C ALA A 501 -7.09 13.12 10.88
N ARG A 502 -6.88 11.81 10.68
CA ARG A 502 -7.96 10.90 10.29
C ARG A 502 -8.95 10.61 11.41
N ARG A 503 -8.56 10.80 12.68
CA ARG A 503 -9.39 10.53 13.85
C ARG A 503 -10.02 9.13 13.85
N THR A 504 -9.20 8.13 13.59
CA THR A 504 -9.61 6.73 13.50
C THR A 504 -8.81 5.88 14.47
N ASP A 505 -9.41 4.83 15.01
CA ASP A 505 -8.75 3.78 15.76
C ASP A 505 -8.04 2.74 14.86
N ARG A 506 -8.28 2.84 13.55
CA ARG A 506 -7.82 1.84 12.56
C ARG A 506 -6.78 2.43 11.59
N PHE A 507 -5.74 3.01 12.13
CA PHE A 507 -4.60 3.42 11.31
C PHE A 507 -3.56 2.30 11.32
N SER A 508 -3.28 1.72 10.16
CA SER A 508 -2.47 0.52 9.99
C SER A 508 -1.15 0.81 9.26
N ASN A 509 -0.25 -0.19 9.23
CA ASN A 509 0.96 -0.15 8.39
C ASN A 509 0.61 0.02 6.90
N ASP A 510 -0.45 -0.61 6.42
CA ASP A 510 -0.89 -0.45 5.03
C ASP A 510 -1.39 0.96 4.75
N ASP A 511 -2.12 1.58 5.69
CA ASP A 511 -2.51 2.98 5.58
C ASP A 511 -1.29 3.91 5.51
N LEU A 512 -0.29 3.65 6.34
CA LEU A 512 0.96 4.42 6.30
C LEU A 512 1.70 4.18 4.99
N ARG A 513 1.83 2.94 4.54
CA ARG A 513 2.50 2.60 3.28
C ARG A 513 1.80 3.26 2.09
N ALA A 514 0.48 3.22 2.06
CA ALA A 514 -0.31 3.92 1.05
C ALA A 514 -0.10 5.45 1.13
N TYR A 515 -0.06 6.01 2.34
CA TYR A 515 0.25 7.41 2.53
C TYR A 515 1.65 7.77 2.01
N LEU A 516 2.66 7.00 2.37
CA LEU A 516 4.04 7.20 1.91
C LEU A 516 4.16 7.10 0.38
N ASN A 517 3.49 6.13 -0.23
CA ASN A 517 3.46 5.99 -1.68
C ASN A 517 2.82 7.19 -2.38
N ASN A 518 1.79 7.77 -1.77
CA ASN A 518 1.04 8.86 -2.36
C ASN A 518 1.66 10.26 -2.12
N ASN A 519 2.51 10.40 -1.10
CA ASN A 519 3.03 11.70 -0.68
C ASN A 519 4.56 11.82 -0.73
N SER A 520 5.27 10.76 -1.11
CA SER A 520 6.71 10.83 -1.33
C SER A 520 7.04 11.46 -2.68
N ILE A 521 8.23 12.03 -2.77
CA ILE A 521 8.82 12.48 -4.02
C ILE A 521 9.64 11.33 -4.60
N PHE A 522 9.45 11.07 -5.87
CA PHE A 522 10.10 10.01 -6.61
C PHE A 522 11.10 10.56 -7.62
N GLY A 523 12.18 9.83 -7.85
CA GLY A 523 13.13 10.14 -8.91
C GLY A 523 14.06 11.31 -8.61
N ASP A 524 14.01 11.92 -7.44
CA ASP A 524 14.69 13.17 -7.13
C ASP A 524 15.95 13.00 -6.26
N MET A 525 16.18 11.81 -5.74
CA MET A 525 17.44 11.49 -5.05
C MET A 525 18.54 11.39 -6.09
N THR A 526 19.59 12.19 -5.89
CA THR A 526 20.72 12.21 -6.79
C THR A 526 21.76 11.17 -6.45
N PHE A 527 22.67 10.98 -7.39
CA PHE A 527 23.66 9.95 -7.39
C PHE A 527 25.03 10.52 -7.02
N ASP A 528 25.87 9.70 -6.44
CA ASP A 528 27.27 10.08 -6.24
C ASP A 528 28.07 9.69 -7.49
N VAL A 529 28.36 10.67 -8.34
CA VAL A 529 29.22 10.51 -9.52
C VAL A 529 30.71 10.59 -9.21
N SER A 530 31.08 10.70 -7.95
CA SER A 530 32.47 10.91 -7.55
C SER A 530 33.25 9.59 -7.36
N GLY A 531 33.16 8.65 -8.31
CA GLY A 531 34.14 7.57 -8.49
C GLY A 531 34.49 6.73 -7.26
N GLY A 532 33.58 6.65 -6.29
CA GLY A 532 33.69 5.72 -5.17
C GLY A 532 33.36 4.28 -5.62
N GLN A 533 33.73 3.32 -4.82
CA GLN A 533 33.55 1.87 -5.01
C GLN A 533 32.11 1.41 -5.39
N PHE A 534 31.17 2.31 -5.28
CA PHE A 534 29.78 2.12 -5.63
C PHE A 534 29.37 3.23 -6.60
N ASP A 535 29.41 2.92 -7.88
CA ASP A 535 28.79 3.78 -8.87
C ASP A 535 27.27 3.83 -8.63
N ASP A 536 26.64 4.75 -9.27
CA ASP A 536 25.25 5.03 -9.08
C ASP A 536 24.31 3.86 -9.22
N ASN A 537 24.51 3.03 -10.24
CA ASN A 537 23.70 1.85 -10.46
C ASN A 537 23.92 0.78 -9.36
N SER A 538 25.11 0.74 -8.76
CA SER A 538 25.42 -0.17 -7.67
C SER A 538 24.95 0.33 -6.30
N CYS A 539 25.03 1.63 -6.04
CA CYS A 539 24.65 2.20 -4.73
C CYS A 539 23.17 2.15 -4.43
N ARG A 540 22.32 2.19 -5.44
CA ARG A 540 20.88 2.05 -5.24
C ARG A 540 20.39 0.64 -5.41
N LYS A 541 21.04 -0.17 -6.26
CA LYS A 541 20.65 -1.55 -6.52
C LYS A 541 19.14 -1.79 -6.25
N ASP A 542 18.30 -1.14 -7.04
CA ASP A 542 16.84 -1.23 -6.95
C ASP A 542 16.20 -0.59 -5.70
N SER A 543 16.95 0.19 -4.90
CA SER A 543 16.33 0.99 -3.84
C SER A 543 15.28 1.94 -4.42
N PRO A 544 14.13 2.11 -3.76
CA PRO A 544 13.16 3.08 -4.24
C PRO A 544 13.77 4.47 -4.20
N ASN A 545 13.85 5.14 -5.36
CA ASN A 545 14.21 6.56 -5.41
C ASN A 545 13.05 7.40 -4.86
N LYS A 546 12.85 7.35 -3.55
CA LYS A 546 11.65 7.83 -2.89
C LYS A 546 11.97 8.34 -1.50
N TYR A 547 11.69 9.60 -1.25
CA TYR A 547 11.76 10.18 0.08
C TYR A 547 10.48 10.93 0.44
N LEU A 548 10.18 10.95 1.73
CA LEU A 548 8.97 11.59 2.21
C LEU A 548 9.14 13.10 2.29
N VAL A 549 8.19 13.81 1.70
CA VAL A 549 7.92 15.21 1.98
C VAL A 549 6.45 15.38 2.26
N THR A 550 6.10 15.79 3.45
CA THR A 550 4.72 16.13 3.79
C THR A 550 4.43 17.51 3.21
N THR A 551 3.64 17.57 2.18
CA THR A 551 3.20 18.87 1.66
C THR A 551 2.24 19.50 2.66
N ASN A 552 2.61 20.65 3.22
CA ASN A 552 1.65 21.50 3.88
C ASN A 552 0.82 22.24 2.81
N PRO A 553 -0.48 21.97 2.71
CA PRO A 553 -1.33 22.62 1.73
C PRO A 553 -1.48 24.13 1.97
N ARG A 554 -1.10 24.61 3.15
CA ARG A 554 -1.06 26.03 3.47
C ARG A 554 0.35 26.59 3.35
N LYS A 555 0.94 26.51 2.17
CA LYS A 555 2.08 27.36 1.89
C LYS A 555 1.68 28.81 2.03
N SER A 556 1.82 29.23 3.28
CA SER A 556 1.96 30.59 3.77
C SER A 556 1.29 31.71 2.97
N ASN A 557 0.30 32.29 3.55
CA ASN A 557 0.04 33.70 3.37
C ASN A 557 0.33 34.46 4.70
N GLY A 558 1.54 34.38 5.16
CA GLY A 558 2.14 35.47 5.92
C GLY A 558 1.74 35.71 7.38
N ASN A 559 1.07 34.81 8.11
CA ASN A 559 0.69 35.09 9.49
C ASN A 559 0.87 33.94 10.50
N LEU A 560 1.88 33.13 10.28
CA LEU A 560 2.13 31.94 11.10
C LEU A 560 2.92 32.25 12.37
N GLN A 561 3.69 33.36 12.39
CA GLN A 561 4.44 33.75 13.59
C GLN A 561 3.53 34.06 14.79
N SER A 562 2.31 34.58 14.57
CA SER A 562 1.36 34.86 15.64
C SER A 562 0.87 33.58 16.33
N LYS A 563 0.75 32.48 15.58
CA LYS A 563 0.21 31.23 16.10
C LYS A 563 1.21 30.41 16.90
N VAL A 564 2.48 30.50 16.55
CA VAL A 564 3.54 29.92 17.38
C VAL A 564 3.68 30.73 18.68
N GLY A 565 3.52 32.06 18.61
CA GLY A 565 3.43 32.91 19.79
C GLY A 565 2.28 32.50 20.71
N ASP A 566 1.10 32.30 20.12
CA ASP A 566 -0.10 31.87 20.85
C ASP A 566 0.08 30.50 21.50
N ARG A 567 0.78 29.58 20.82
CA ARG A 567 1.11 28.28 21.40
C ARG A 567 2.01 28.38 22.62
N ARG A 568 3.01 29.25 22.57
CA ARG A 568 3.91 29.51 23.70
C ARG A 568 3.20 30.22 24.85
N SER A 569 2.18 31.01 24.56
CA SER A 569 1.35 31.69 25.58
C SER A 569 0.28 30.80 26.19
N GLY A 570 0.22 29.52 25.81
CA GLY A 570 -0.80 28.62 26.31
C GLY A 570 -2.17 28.79 25.64
N ALA A 571 -2.22 29.52 24.51
CA ALA A 571 -3.44 29.65 23.75
C ALA A 571 -3.89 28.29 23.18
N VAL A 572 -5.17 27.98 23.31
CA VAL A 572 -5.76 26.79 22.71
C VAL A 572 -5.66 26.95 21.20
N PHE A 573 -4.83 26.13 20.55
CA PHE A 573 -4.96 26.00 19.11
C PHE A 573 -6.38 25.49 18.83
N PRO A 574 -7.16 26.21 18.04
CA PRO A 574 -8.40 25.62 17.58
C PRO A 574 -8.03 24.30 16.91
N ARG A 575 -8.73 23.23 17.25
CA ARG A 575 -8.65 21.95 16.50
C ARG A 575 -8.54 22.33 15.05
N PRO A 576 -7.71 21.62 14.22
CA PRO A 576 -7.66 21.95 12.84
C PRO A 576 -9.07 22.03 12.33
N LYS A 577 -9.54 23.24 12.08
CA LYS A 577 -10.80 23.44 11.39
C LYS A 577 -10.57 22.78 10.06
N LYS A 578 -11.52 21.95 9.65
CA LYS A 578 -11.56 21.42 8.30
C LYS A 578 -11.02 22.49 7.37
N LEU A 579 -9.99 22.17 6.61
CA LEU A 579 -9.35 23.10 5.70
C LEU A 579 -10.42 23.76 4.84
N HIS A 580 -10.46 25.06 4.87
CA HIS A 580 -11.30 25.79 3.95
C HIS A 580 -10.58 25.95 2.62
N ALA A 581 -11.35 25.77 1.55
CA ALA A 581 -10.92 25.78 0.16
C ALA A 581 -10.18 27.04 -0.34
N ALA A 582 -9.80 27.96 0.53
CA ALA A 582 -9.27 29.25 0.10
C ALA A 582 -7.87 29.18 -0.51
N ASN A 583 -7.11 28.07 -0.36
CA ASN A 583 -5.73 27.98 -0.85
C ASN A 583 -5.34 26.56 -1.29
N GLY A 584 -6.23 25.86 -1.99
CA GLY A 584 -5.83 24.77 -2.84
C GLY A 584 -6.01 23.34 -2.34
N PHE A 585 -6.36 23.09 -1.06
CA PHE A 585 -6.85 21.77 -0.63
C PHE A 585 -8.01 21.95 0.32
N PRO A 586 -9.23 21.70 -0.13
CA PRO A 586 -10.40 21.82 0.70
C PRO A 586 -10.52 20.64 1.65
N SER A 587 -10.62 20.91 2.91
CA SER A 587 -11.26 20.01 3.85
C SER A 587 -12.63 20.60 4.17
N GLY A 588 -13.57 20.32 3.35
CA GLY A 588 -14.91 20.84 3.50
C GLY A 588 -15.85 20.02 2.63
N ILE A 589 -17.03 20.49 2.52
CA ILE A 589 -18.00 19.98 1.55
C ILE A 589 -17.61 20.54 0.18
N LEU A 590 -17.38 19.65 -0.79
CA LEU A 590 -17.26 20.05 -2.18
C LEU A 590 -18.58 20.67 -2.62
N SER A 591 -18.52 21.88 -3.15
CA SER A 591 -19.67 22.64 -3.64
C SER A 591 -19.36 23.24 -5.00
N THR A 592 -20.38 23.72 -5.68
CA THR A 592 -20.22 24.39 -7.00
C THR A 592 -19.38 25.68 -6.87
N ALA A 593 -19.24 26.24 -5.69
CA ALA A 593 -18.35 27.37 -5.43
C ALA A 593 -16.89 26.95 -5.17
N SER A 594 -16.61 25.65 -5.08
CA SER A 594 -15.25 25.14 -4.87
C SER A 594 -14.46 25.27 -6.18
N GLN A 595 -13.25 25.81 -6.08
CA GLN A 595 -12.35 25.88 -7.23
C GLN A 595 -11.42 24.68 -7.22
N LEU A 596 -11.62 23.75 -8.15
CA LEU A 596 -10.69 22.64 -8.40
C LEU A 596 -9.65 23.08 -9.44
N ALA A 597 -8.77 24.00 -9.02
CA ALA A 597 -7.72 24.51 -9.87
C ALA A 597 -6.37 23.88 -9.49
N ILE A 598 -5.71 23.22 -10.46
CA ILE A 598 -4.42 22.57 -10.27
C ILE A 598 -3.45 23.15 -11.28
N THR A 599 -2.41 23.81 -10.79
CA THR A 599 -1.37 24.36 -11.65
C THR A 599 -0.29 23.33 -11.90
N LYS A 600 0.07 23.14 -13.17
CA LYS A 600 1.19 22.32 -13.62
C LYS A 600 2.19 23.16 -14.38
N GLU A 601 3.45 22.81 -14.18
CA GLU A 601 4.56 23.36 -14.95
C GLU A 601 5.23 22.21 -15.70
N TRP A 602 5.47 22.43 -17.00
CA TRP A 602 6.22 21.48 -17.81
C TRP A 602 6.93 22.18 -18.96
N LYS A 603 7.90 21.53 -19.52
CA LYS A 603 8.65 22.03 -20.67
C LYS A 603 7.94 21.59 -21.94
N ALA A 604 7.26 22.51 -22.60
CA ALA A 604 6.70 22.24 -23.92
C ALA A 604 7.80 22.14 -24.96
N LEU A 605 7.79 21.09 -25.76
CA LEU A 605 8.84 20.80 -26.75
C LEU A 605 8.77 21.64 -28.01
N MET A 606 7.69 22.39 -28.26
CA MET A 606 7.55 23.11 -29.50
C MET A 606 7.58 24.63 -29.36
N PRO A 607 8.41 25.29 -30.14
CA PRO A 607 8.53 26.74 -30.10
C PRO A 607 7.45 27.45 -30.83
N THR A 608 6.41 26.95 -31.37
CA THR A 608 5.37 27.79 -32.03
C THR A 608 4.30 26.99 -32.72
N PRO A 609 3.23 26.86 -32.07
CA PRO A 609 1.94 27.07 -32.72
C PRO A 609 1.11 28.10 -31.95
N PRO A 610 -0.01 28.55 -32.51
CA PRO A 610 -0.82 29.60 -31.89
C PRO A 610 -1.43 29.26 -30.53
N TRP A 611 -1.20 28.06 -30.00
CA TRP A 611 -1.67 27.55 -28.71
C TRP A 611 -0.64 27.61 -27.59
N LYS A 612 0.55 28.14 -27.84
CA LYS A 612 1.51 28.43 -26.79
C LYS A 612 1.47 29.91 -26.50
N ASP A 613 1.06 30.31 -25.29
CA ASP A 613 1.35 31.65 -24.84
C ASP A 613 2.85 31.73 -24.50
N PRO A 614 3.68 32.39 -25.27
CA PRO A 614 5.12 32.50 -25.01
C PRO A 614 5.42 33.35 -23.78
N ALA A 615 4.44 33.98 -23.17
CA ALA A 615 4.58 34.76 -21.95
C ALA A 615 4.36 33.94 -20.69
N THR A 616 3.79 32.75 -20.79
CA THR A 616 3.66 31.83 -19.65
C THR A 616 4.80 30.84 -19.70
N THR A 617 5.67 30.91 -18.77
CA THR A 617 6.84 30.06 -18.51
C THR A 617 6.51 28.57 -18.29
N GLY A 618 5.68 27.95 -19.14
CA GLY A 618 5.29 26.56 -19.03
C GLY A 618 4.27 26.26 -17.92
N LEU A 619 3.71 27.26 -17.29
CA LEU A 619 2.66 27.10 -16.25
C LEU A 619 1.27 27.07 -16.91
N TYR A 620 0.49 26.08 -16.58
CA TYR A 620 -0.93 26.01 -16.95
C TYR A 620 -1.78 25.63 -15.72
N GLN A 621 -2.86 26.35 -15.52
CA GLN A 621 -3.83 26.07 -14.49
C GLN A 621 -5.00 25.29 -15.07
N TYR A 622 -5.05 24.00 -14.79
CA TYR A 622 -6.22 23.18 -15.04
C TYR A 622 -7.36 23.62 -14.13
N THR A 623 -8.51 23.89 -14.68
CA THR A 623 -9.75 24.20 -13.96
C THR A 623 -10.78 23.12 -14.23
N SER A 624 -11.82 23.02 -13.39
CA SER A 624 -12.90 22.04 -13.57
C SER A 624 -14.27 22.66 -13.35
N GLU A 625 -15.22 22.29 -14.19
CA GLU A 625 -16.64 22.50 -13.93
C GLU A 625 -17.18 21.45 -12.98
N LEU A 626 -18.17 21.80 -12.18
CA LEU A 626 -18.71 20.95 -11.11
C LEU A 626 -20.23 20.88 -11.15
N TYR A 627 -20.74 19.67 -11.00
CA TYR A 627 -22.11 19.42 -10.57
C TYR A 627 -22.09 18.67 -9.24
N ILE A 628 -22.89 19.16 -8.28
CA ILE A 628 -23.05 18.54 -6.97
C ILE A 628 -24.50 18.10 -6.83
N PRO A 629 -24.78 16.84 -6.50
CA PRO A 629 -26.14 16.37 -6.24
C PRO A 629 -26.87 17.20 -5.19
N THR A 630 -28.17 17.32 -5.33
CA THR A 630 -29.06 18.03 -4.38
C THR A 630 -29.69 17.12 -3.35
N ASN A 631 -29.71 15.82 -3.58
CA ASN A 631 -30.11 14.79 -2.61
C ASN A 631 -29.08 14.68 -1.48
N GLU A 632 -29.42 13.99 -0.42
CA GLU A 632 -28.50 13.75 0.70
C GLU A 632 -27.42 12.73 0.30
N ALA A 633 -26.17 13.01 0.65
CA ALA A 633 -25.07 12.08 0.44
C ALA A 633 -25.26 10.80 1.27
N GLY A 634 -24.89 9.67 0.71
CA GLY A 634 -24.79 8.44 1.48
C GLY A 634 -23.77 8.55 2.62
N PRO A 635 -23.70 7.56 3.52
CA PRO A 635 -22.83 7.61 4.70
C PRO A 635 -21.33 7.74 4.36
N THR A 636 -20.92 7.32 3.17
CA THR A 636 -19.54 7.43 2.67
C THR A 636 -19.28 8.68 1.82
N GLY A 637 -20.28 9.47 1.51
CA GLY A 637 -20.24 10.57 0.56
C GLY A 637 -20.83 10.21 -0.80
N TYR A 638 -20.73 11.11 -1.76
CA TYR A 638 -21.13 10.86 -3.14
C TYR A 638 -20.00 10.19 -3.92
N PRO A 639 -20.28 9.20 -4.79
CA PRO A 639 -19.33 8.78 -5.80
C PRO A 639 -19.02 9.95 -6.74
N VAL A 640 -17.82 9.97 -7.30
CA VAL A 640 -17.39 11.02 -8.23
C VAL A 640 -17.22 10.45 -9.62
N MET A 641 -17.75 11.15 -10.62
CA MET A 641 -17.49 10.91 -12.03
C MET A 641 -16.61 12.04 -12.60
N ILE A 642 -15.37 11.74 -12.96
CA ILE A 642 -14.50 12.63 -13.72
C ILE A 642 -14.86 12.46 -15.19
N CYS A 643 -15.36 13.53 -15.82
CA CYS A 643 -15.88 13.57 -17.17
C CYS A 643 -14.87 14.26 -18.10
N LEU A 644 -14.14 13.49 -18.89
CA LEU A 644 -13.11 13.99 -19.80
C LEU A 644 -13.72 14.33 -21.16
N HIS A 645 -13.62 15.60 -21.57
CA HIS A 645 -14.20 16.09 -22.83
C HIS A 645 -13.45 15.58 -24.07
N GLY A 646 -14.11 15.60 -25.23
CA GLY A 646 -13.49 15.36 -26.52
C GLY A 646 -12.60 16.53 -26.96
N ASN A 647 -11.83 16.33 -28.04
CA ASN A 647 -10.96 17.38 -28.59
C ASN A 647 -11.77 18.64 -28.98
N GLY A 648 -11.31 19.81 -28.56
CA GLY A 648 -11.99 21.10 -28.73
C GLY A 648 -13.13 21.35 -27.72
N GLY A 649 -13.41 20.40 -26.81
CA GLY A 649 -14.42 20.53 -25.76
C GLY A 649 -13.91 21.28 -24.53
N SER A 650 -14.71 21.22 -23.47
CA SER A 650 -14.37 21.82 -22.15
C SER A 650 -15.02 21.04 -21.03
N GLY A 651 -14.78 21.45 -19.79
CA GLY A 651 -15.40 20.86 -18.59
C GLY A 651 -16.92 20.89 -18.56
N THR A 652 -17.56 21.71 -19.41
CA THR A 652 -19.03 21.71 -19.57
C THR A 652 -19.59 20.38 -20.06
N THR A 653 -18.76 19.45 -20.49
CA THR A 653 -19.12 18.06 -20.85
C THR A 653 -19.90 17.33 -19.74
N ILE A 654 -19.78 17.76 -18.49
CA ILE A 654 -20.61 17.25 -17.36
C ILE A 654 -22.12 17.41 -17.62
N ASN A 655 -22.52 18.27 -18.53
CA ASN A 655 -23.91 18.51 -18.91
C ASN A 655 -24.34 17.73 -20.16
N ASP A 656 -23.43 17.00 -20.77
CA ASP A 656 -23.77 16.13 -21.91
C ASP A 656 -24.81 15.09 -21.51
N PRO A 657 -25.70 14.66 -22.42
CA PRO A 657 -26.79 13.76 -22.11
C PRO A 657 -26.37 12.49 -21.38
N ILE A 658 -25.17 11.97 -21.66
CA ILE A 658 -24.69 10.75 -21.02
C ILE A 658 -24.30 10.96 -19.55
N TYR A 659 -23.69 12.09 -19.21
CA TYR A 659 -23.27 12.36 -17.83
C TYR A 659 -24.39 12.98 -16.98
N SER A 660 -25.32 13.70 -17.64
CA SER A 660 -26.43 14.35 -16.94
C SER A 660 -27.46 13.36 -16.38
N THR A 661 -27.44 12.10 -16.77
CA THR A 661 -28.22 11.01 -16.15
C THR A 661 -27.78 10.71 -14.72
N LEU A 662 -26.52 10.94 -14.36
CA LEU A 662 -25.97 10.65 -13.06
C LEU A 662 -26.38 11.69 -12.00
N GLY A 663 -27.59 11.57 -11.50
CA GLY A 663 -28.16 12.52 -10.52
C GLY A 663 -27.59 12.40 -9.09
N ASP A 664 -27.01 11.27 -8.73
CA ASP A 664 -26.45 10.92 -7.42
C ASP A 664 -24.92 11.02 -7.35
N HIS A 665 -24.24 11.35 -8.47
CA HIS A 665 -22.79 11.51 -8.55
C HIS A 665 -22.38 12.99 -8.54
N ILE A 666 -21.28 13.29 -7.85
CA ILE A 666 -20.55 14.52 -8.13
C ILE A 666 -19.91 14.35 -9.51
N ARG A 667 -20.21 15.27 -10.43
CA ARG A 667 -19.61 15.28 -11.77
C ARG A 667 -18.55 16.36 -11.84
N VAL A 668 -17.34 15.97 -12.24
CA VAL A 668 -16.19 16.86 -12.35
C VAL A 668 -15.75 16.88 -13.82
N GLY A 669 -15.85 18.03 -14.46
CA GLY A 669 -15.43 18.24 -15.85
C GLY A 669 -14.18 19.09 -15.90
N PRO A 670 -12.98 18.47 -15.99
CA PRO A 670 -11.76 19.23 -16.14
C PRO A 670 -11.63 19.84 -17.52
N ASN A 671 -10.93 20.97 -17.60
CA ASN A 671 -10.54 21.61 -18.85
C ASN A 671 -9.12 21.20 -19.21
N GLY A 672 -8.96 20.49 -20.33
CA GLY A 672 -7.66 20.10 -20.85
C GLY A 672 -6.86 21.27 -21.40
N PHE A 673 -5.54 21.09 -21.50
CA PHE A 673 -4.67 22.11 -22.08
C PHE A 673 -5.05 22.38 -23.56
N PHE A 674 -5.41 23.61 -23.83
CA PHE A 674 -5.96 24.03 -25.15
C PHE A 674 -7.16 23.19 -25.62
N ASN A 675 -8.05 22.83 -24.70
CA ASN A 675 -9.25 22.04 -24.97
C ASN A 675 -8.95 20.65 -25.59
N SER A 676 -7.80 20.06 -25.25
CA SER A 676 -7.36 18.75 -25.70
C SER A 676 -6.64 18.01 -24.60
N TRP A 677 -6.39 16.73 -24.81
CA TRP A 677 -5.64 15.86 -23.90
C TRP A 677 -4.47 15.23 -24.64
N ASN A 678 -3.35 15.12 -23.94
CA ASN A 678 -2.18 14.41 -24.43
C ASN A 678 -2.41 12.90 -24.35
N ILE A 679 -2.63 12.29 -25.50
CA ILE A 679 -2.98 10.87 -25.60
C ILE A 679 -1.88 10.00 -26.18
N VAL A 680 -0.93 10.56 -26.94
CA VAL A 680 0.21 9.82 -27.50
C VAL A 680 1.50 10.64 -27.32
N ASP A 681 1.70 11.59 -28.21
CA ASP A 681 2.91 12.39 -28.36
C ASP A 681 2.56 13.80 -28.83
N GLU A 682 1.50 14.38 -28.26
CA GLU A 682 1.12 15.74 -28.62
C GLU A 682 2.26 16.72 -28.36
N ASN A 683 2.42 17.64 -29.27
CA ASN A 683 3.46 18.68 -29.22
C ASN A 683 3.46 19.50 -27.93
N SER A 684 2.34 19.50 -27.19
CA SER A 684 2.23 20.20 -25.92
C SER A 684 2.92 19.45 -24.77
N ASN A 685 3.07 18.13 -24.87
CA ASN A 685 3.49 17.24 -23.77
C ASN A 685 2.78 17.54 -22.44
N ALA A 686 1.50 17.91 -22.49
CA ALA A 686 0.74 18.26 -21.30
C ALA A 686 0.70 17.08 -20.32
N PRO A 687 0.99 17.30 -19.03
CA PRO A 687 1.08 16.23 -18.04
C PRO A 687 -0.31 15.81 -17.51
N ASP A 688 -1.20 15.42 -18.43
CA ASP A 688 -2.62 15.20 -18.12
C ASP A 688 -2.87 14.04 -17.16
N ILE A 689 -2.09 12.96 -17.24
CA ILE A 689 -2.19 11.85 -16.29
C ILE A 689 -1.72 12.28 -14.88
N GLU A 690 -0.65 13.04 -14.80
CA GLU A 690 -0.19 13.58 -13.52
C GLU A 690 -1.22 14.58 -12.95
N TYR A 691 -1.83 15.38 -13.81
CA TYR A 691 -2.93 16.24 -13.41
C TYR A 691 -4.10 15.40 -12.84
N LEU A 692 -4.52 14.34 -13.52
CA LEU A 692 -5.60 13.46 -13.02
C LEU A 692 -5.25 12.81 -11.67
N ARG A 693 -4.02 12.35 -11.49
CA ARG A 693 -3.55 11.86 -10.19
C ARG A 693 -3.71 12.89 -9.07
N ASN A 694 -3.39 14.14 -9.38
CA ASN A 694 -3.55 15.23 -8.39
C ASN A 694 -5.01 15.61 -8.18
N LEU A 695 -5.84 15.56 -9.22
CA LEU A 695 -7.28 15.78 -9.09
C LEU A 695 -7.95 14.71 -8.23
N ILE A 696 -7.61 13.44 -8.42
CA ILE A 696 -8.09 12.32 -7.60
C ILE A 696 -7.71 12.54 -6.14
N LYS A 697 -6.44 12.85 -5.87
CA LYS A 697 -5.97 13.17 -4.51
C LYS A 697 -6.75 14.33 -3.90
N LEU A 698 -6.99 15.38 -4.67
CA LEU A 698 -7.75 16.55 -4.23
C LEU A 698 -9.20 16.18 -3.90
N LEU A 699 -9.87 15.44 -4.77
CA LEU A 699 -11.27 15.04 -4.57
C LEU A 699 -11.45 14.20 -3.30
N LYS A 700 -10.52 13.30 -3.01
CA LYS A 700 -10.53 12.45 -1.80
C LYS A 700 -10.42 13.24 -0.49
N THR A 701 -10.09 14.52 -0.53
CA THR A 701 -10.00 15.37 0.68
C THR A 701 -11.35 15.96 1.10
N PHE A 702 -12.37 15.90 0.27
CA PHE A 702 -13.69 16.44 0.59
C PHE A 702 -14.54 15.46 1.38
N THR A 703 -15.27 15.97 2.37
CA THR A 703 -16.05 15.12 3.30
C THR A 703 -17.35 14.57 2.72
N ASN A 704 -17.85 15.16 1.65
CA ASN A 704 -19.02 14.68 0.92
C ASN A 704 -18.64 13.86 -0.32
N VAL A 705 -17.37 13.54 -0.49
CA VAL A 705 -16.86 12.66 -1.55
C VAL A 705 -16.62 11.26 -0.98
N ASP A 706 -17.11 10.25 -1.65
CA ASP A 706 -16.74 8.88 -1.38
C ASP A 706 -15.32 8.64 -1.91
N SER A 707 -14.35 8.65 -1.00
CA SER A 707 -12.94 8.54 -1.32
C SER A 707 -12.51 7.18 -1.90
N THR A 708 -13.44 6.22 -2.00
CA THR A 708 -13.23 4.87 -2.54
C THR A 708 -13.90 4.67 -3.90
N ARG A 709 -14.74 5.63 -4.35
CA ARG A 709 -15.47 5.54 -5.61
C ARG A 709 -15.23 6.78 -6.47
N ILE A 710 -14.05 6.81 -7.09
CA ILE A 710 -13.66 7.84 -8.06
C ILE A 710 -13.65 7.20 -9.45
N ARG A 711 -14.51 7.66 -10.33
CA ARG A 711 -14.80 7.08 -11.64
C ARG A 711 -14.28 7.97 -12.74
N ILE A 712 -13.72 7.38 -13.77
CA ILE A 712 -13.16 8.13 -14.91
C ILE A 712 -13.90 7.72 -16.18
N SER A 713 -14.53 8.67 -16.81
CA SER A 713 -15.13 8.51 -18.14
C SER A 713 -14.65 9.59 -19.09
N GLY A 714 -14.55 9.27 -20.34
CA GLY A 714 -14.15 10.24 -21.35
C GLY A 714 -14.76 9.96 -22.71
N ILE A 715 -14.90 11.00 -23.51
CA ILE A 715 -15.48 10.97 -24.86
C ILE A 715 -14.39 11.30 -25.87
N SER A 716 -14.24 10.49 -26.93
CA SER A 716 -13.29 10.72 -28.02
C SER A 716 -11.85 10.90 -27.49
N ASN A 717 -11.23 12.07 -27.65
CA ASN A 717 -9.90 12.38 -27.09
C ASN A 717 -9.85 12.13 -25.56
N GLY A 718 -10.90 12.48 -24.81
CA GLY A 718 -10.99 12.17 -23.38
C GLY A 718 -11.10 10.67 -23.07
N ALA A 719 -11.67 9.87 -23.99
CA ALA A 719 -11.70 8.42 -23.85
C ALA A 719 -10.31 7.81 -24.03
N ALA A 720 -9.51 8.33 -24.94
CA ALA A 720 -8.12 7.91 -25.09
C ALA A 720 -7.31 8.24 -23.82
N LEU A 721 -7.55 9.41 -23.20
CA LEU A 721 -6.95 9.70 -21.88
C LEU A 721 -7.48 8.77 -20.79
N ALA A 722 -8.74 8.33 -20.82
CA ALA A 722 -9.27 7.33 -19.90
C ALA A 722 -8.60 5.95 -20.11
N CYS A 723 -8.23 5.60 -21.34
CA CYS A 723 -7.41 4.42 -21.62
C CYS A 723 -6.00 4.54 -21.01
N ARG A 724 -5.34 5.68 -21.15
CA ARG A 724 -4.08 5.97 -20.47
C ARG A 724 -4.26 5.89 -18.95
N ALA A 725 -5.32 6.45 -18.40
CA ALA A 725 -5.61 6.39 -16.96
C ALA A 725 -5.78 4.95 -16.46
N PHE A 726 -6.34 4.06 -17.27
CA PHE A 726 -6.40 2.62 -16.94
C PHE A 726 -5.01 2.02 -16.77
N VAL A 727 -4.07 2.35 -17.62
CA VAL A 727 -2.69 1.83 -17.59
C VAL A 727 -1.86 2.50 -16.50
N GLU A 728 -1.91 3.84 -16.42
CA GLU A 728 -0.91 4.64 -15.70
C GLU A 728 -1.33 5.02 -14.27
N ILE A 729 -2.63 5.03 -13.93
CA ILE A 729 -3.10 5.41 -12.58
C ILE A 729 -3.29 4.17 -11.71
N ASP A 730 -2.57 4.09 -10.59
CA ASP A 730 -2.63 2.95 -9.66
C ASP A 730 -3.52 3.20 -8.43
N ASP A 731 -4.23 4.34 -8.35
CA ASP A 731 -5.05 4.68 -7.19
C ASP A 731 -6.25 3.70 -7.07
N PRO A 732 -6.38 2.94 -5.96
CA PRO A 732 -7.45 1.96 -5.79
C PRO A 732 -8.84 2.60 -5.65
N ALA A 733 -8.93 3.90 -5.42
CA ALA A 733 -10.20 4.62 -5.43
C ALA A 733 -10.81 4.74 -6.83
N VAL A 734 -10.01 4.50 -7.90
CA VAL A 734 -10.52 4.48 -9.27
C VAL A 734 -11.16 3.13 -9.51
N ASP A 735 -12.46 3.04 -9.26
CA ASP A 735 -13.25 1.80 -9.32
C ASP A 735 -13.84 1.51 -10.70
N LEU A 736 -14.26 2.55 -11.45
CA LEU A 736 -14.81 2.41 -12.80
C LEU A 736 -14.02 3.23 -13.82
N ILE A 737 -13.78 2.64 -15.01
CA ILE A 737 -13.18 3.32 -16.17
C ILE A 737 -14.04 3.09 -17.40
N ILE A 738 -14.45 4.19 -18.05
CA ILE A 738 -15.44 4.16 -19.14
C ILE A 738 -14.97 4.98 -20.33
N PRO A 739 -14.20 4.39 -21.25
CA PRO A 739 -13.85 5.02 -22.53
C PRO A 739 -15.03 4.98 -23.50
N ILE A 740 -15.38 6.13 -24.11
CA ILE A 740 -16.50 6.27 -25.03
C ILE A 740 -16.00 6.83 -26.36
N VAL A 741 -16.21 6.12 -27.45
CA VAL A 741 -15.82 6.40 -28.84
C VAL A 741 -14.32 6.71 -29.01
N SER A 742 -13.48 5.99 -28.28
CA SER A 742 -12.04 5.85 -28.52
C SER A 742 -11.48 4.62 -27.81
N GLN A 743 -10.23 4.29 -28.07
CA GLN A 743 -9.56 3.06 -27.65
C GLN A 743 -8.05 3.26 -27.53
N PHE A 744 -7.30 2.22 -27.12
CA PHE A 744 -5.84 2.24 -27.08
C PHE A 744 -5.20 2.48 -28.43
N HIS A 745 -4.13 3.26 -28.45
CA HIS A 745 -3.22 3.29 -29.59
C HIS A 745 -2.16 2.18 -29.48
N ILE A 746 -1.45 1.93 -30.58
CA ILE A 746 -0.53 0.78 -30.68
C ILE A 746 0.66 0.82 -29.73
N HIS A 747 1.04 2.00 -29.21
CA HIS A 747 2.17 2.15 -28.30
C HIS A 747 1.80 1.82 -26.85
N GLU A 748 0.54 2.00 -26.44
CA GLU A 748 0.07 1.63 -25.09
C GLU A 748 0.01 0.12 -24.90
N VAL A 749 -0.13 -0.66 -25.98
CA VAL A 749 -0.20 -2.14 -25.92
C VAL A 749 0.75 -2.73 -26.96
N ASN A 750 1.99 -2.97 -26.56
CA ASN A 750 3.02 -3.52 -27.44
C ASN A 750 2.79 -5.02 -27.69
N ASN A 751 3.00 -5.45 -28.94
CA ASN A 751 2.76 -6.84 -29.38
C ASN A 751 1.39 -7.40 -28.94
N PHE A 752 0.43 -6.52 -28.67
CA PHE A 752 -0.94 -6.85 -28.26
C PHE A 752 -1.05 -7.66 -26.94
N THR A 753 -0.02 -7.68 -26.09
CA THR A 753 -0.01 -8.50 -24.87
C THR A 753 0.42 -7.78 -23.59
N GLN A 754 1.14 -6.67 -23.69
CA GLN A 754 1.69 -5.94 -22.55
C GLN A 754 1.33 -4.48 -22.66
N PHE A 755 1.05 -3.87 -21.51
CA PHE A 755 0.76 -2.44 -21.42
C PHE A 755 2.05 -1.65 -21.16
N PHE A 756 2.09 -0.44 -21.69
CA PHE A 756 3.22 0.46 -21.56
C PHE A 756 2.76 1.87 -21.23
N GLU A 757 3.53 2.55 -20.42
CA GLU A 757 3.40 3.97 -20.15
C GLU A 757 4.54 4.75 -20.83
N PRO A 758 4.39 6.05 -21.10
CA PRO A 758 5.48 6.88 -21.61
C PRO A 758 6.70 6.84 -20.69
N THR A 759 7.88 6.78 -21.28
CA THR A 759 9.15 6.67 -20.54
C THR A 759 9.53 7.98 -19.89
N ASP A 760 9.24 9.10 -20.55
CA ASP A 760 9.56 10.43 -20.04
C ASP A 760 8.49 11.42 -20.49
N HIS A 761 7.78 12.02 -19.53
CA HIS A 761 6.85 13.11 -19.77
C HIS A 761 7.55 14.47 -19.88
N LEU A 762 8.84 14.53 -19.60
CA LEU A 762 9.63 15.73 -19.43
C LEU A 762 10.91 15.66 -20.26
N ASP A 763 10.86 15.21 -21.51
CA ASP A 763 12.05 15.18 -22.35
C ASP A 763 12.92 16.42 -22.14
N THR A 764 14.03 16.21 -21.47
CA THR A 764 15.02 17.26 -21.18
C THR A 764 15.79 17.70 -22.41
N ASN A 765 15.73 16.93 -23.49
CA ASN A 765 16.53 17.13 -24.71
C ASN A 765 15.75 17.69 -25.90
N GLY A 766 14.42 17.80 -25.80
CA GLY A 766 13.61 18.41 -26.84
C GLY A 766 13.34 17.55 -28.07
N SER A 767 13.49 16.23 -27.98
CA SER A 767 13.19 15.28 -29.06
C SER A 767 11.89 14.53 -28.79
N LEU A 768 10.94 14.59 -29.71
CA LEU A 768 9.70 13.78 -29.68
C LEU A 768 9.96 12.26 -29.77
N ALA A 769 11.15 11.86 -30.21
CA ALA A 769 11.52 10.46 -30.36
C ALA A 769 11.61 9.73 -29.02
N ASP A 770 11.72 10.43 -27.91
CA ASP A 770 11.96 9.86 -26.58
C ASP A 770 10.72 9.79 -25.68
N TYR A 771 9.55 10.21 -26.16
CA TYR A 771 8.27 10.01 -25.46
C TYR A 771 7.91 8.52 -25.33
N GLY A 772 8.67 7.69 -26.00
CA GLY A 772 8.47 6.27 -26.30
C GLY A 772 7.91 5.48 -25.13
N TYR A 773 6.77 4.87 -25.34
CA TYR A 773 6.10 3.90 -24.48
C TYR A 773 6.97 2.65 -24.29
N SER A 774 8.04 2.77 -23.52
CA SER A 774 9.02 1.69 -23.28
C SER A 774 8.97 1.17 -21.84
N ASN A 775 8.31 1.87 -20.92
CA ASN A 775 8.10 1.37 -19.56
C ASN A 775 6.91 0.40 -19.53
N GLN A 776 7.19 -0.87 -19.34
CA GLN A 776 6.14 -1.86 -19.15
C GLN A 776 5.38 -1.57 -17.85
N LYS A 777 4.05 -1.57 -17.92
CA LYS A 777 3.16 -1.30 -16.80
C LYS A 777 2.17 -2.42 -16.60
N VAL A 778 1.91 -2.79 -15.37
CA VAL A 778 0.80 -3.68 -15.01
C VAL A 778 -0.34 -2.81 -14.48
N PRO A 779 -1.49 -2.74 -15.15
CA PRO A 779 -2.63 -1.95 -14.67
C PRO A 779 -3.11 -2.44 -13.29
N ALA A 780 -3.55 -1.52 -12.45
CA ALA A 780 -4.14 -1.88 -11.16
C ALA A 780 -5.39 -2.74 -11.34
N THR A 781 -5.50 -3.79 -10.54
CA THR A 781 -6.61 -4.76 -10.57
C THR A 781 -7.84 -4.25 -9.79
N GLY A 782 -8.96 -4.98 -9.88
CA GLY A 782 -10.19 -4.68 -9.14
C GLY A 782 -11.05 -3.57 -9.74
N ARG A 783 -10.69 -3.06 -10.91
CA ARG A 783 -11.46 -2.05 -11.67
C ARG A 783 -12.50 -2.69 -12.55
N LYS A 784 -13.62 -2.02 -12.70
CA LYS A 784 -14.68 -2.40 -13.66
C LYS A 784 -14.61 -1.49 -14.89
N ILE A 785 -14.88 -2.03 -16.04
CA ILE A 785 -14.66 -1.37 -17.32
C ILE A 785 -15.90 -1.49 -18.20
N LEU A 786 -16.38 -0.37 -18.71
CA LEU A 786 -17.37 -0.33 -19.79
C LEU A 786 -16.77 0.45 -20.96
N MET A 787 -16.28 -0.27 -21.97
CA MET A 787 -15.80 0.35 -23.19
C MET A 787 -16.92 0.44 -24.21
N MET A 788 -17.21 1.63 -24.70
CA MET A 788 -18.32 1.89 -25.62
C MET A 788 -17.78 2.43 -26.94
N GLN A 789 -17.99 1.71 -28.03
CA GLN A 789 -17.52 2.15 -29.34
C GLN A 789 -18.54 1.85 -30.44
N ASN A 790 -18.53 2.62 -31.51
CA ASN A 790 -19.42 2.45 -32.66
C ASN A 790 -18.71 1.75 -33.82
N THR A 791 -19.42 0.76 -34.42
CA THR A 791 -18.85 -0.05 -35.51
C THR A 791 -18.65 0.69 -36.82
N ASN A 792 -19.36 1.80 -37.02
CA ASN A 792 -19.28 2.66 -38.22
C ASN A 792 -18.53 3.96 -37.93
N ASP A 793 -17.73 4.01 -36.84
CA ASP A 793 -16.92 5.16 -36.56
C ASP A 793 -15.78 5.31 -37.58
N THR A 794 -15.77 6.44 -38.28
CA THR A 794 -14.80 6.76 -39.31
C THR A 794 -13.67 7.69 -38.82
N ILE A 795 -13.79 8.22 -37.59
CA ILE A 795 -12.80 9.07 -36.96
C ILE A 795 -11.81 8.22 -36.18
N ILE A 796 -12.33 7.34 -35.33
CA ILE A 796 -11.57 6.36 -34.59
C ILE A 796 -12.05 4.96 -35.00
N PRO A 797 -11.33 4.28 -35.94
CA PRO A 797 -11.84 3.05 -36.54
C PRO A 797 -12.07 1.93 -35.52
N TYR A 798 -13.30 1.39 -35.50
CA TYR A 798 -13.69 0.31 -34.57
C TYR A 798 -12.75 -0.89 -34.60
N ASN A 799 -12.34 -1.33 -35.78
CA ASN A 799 -11.46 -2.48 -35.97
C ASN A 799 -9.96 -2.13 -35.85
N GLY A 800 -9.66 -0.91 -35.39
CA GLY A 800 -8.30 -0.39 -35.38
C GLY A 800 -7.84 0.15 -36.70
N GLY A 801 -6.66 0.71 -36.74
CA GLY A 801 -6.09 1.38 -37.91
C GLY A 801 -5.82 2.86 -37.66
N SER A 802 -5.56 3.62 -38.74
CA SER A 802 -5.24 5.04 -38.66
C SER A 802 -6.50 5.88 -38.45
N GLY A 803 -6.51 6.72 -37.42
CA GLY A 803 -7.52 7.72 -37.13
C GLY A 803 -6.86 8.95 -36.52
N VAL A 804 -7.23 10.15 -36.93
CA VAL A 804 -6.71 11.46 -36.47
C VAL A 804 -5.17 11.55 -36.41
N GLY A 805 -4.48 10.83 -37.27
CA GLY A 805 -3.00 10.78 -37.29
C GLY A 805 -2.38 9.74 -36.36
N ILE A 806 -3.18 8.98 -35.63
CA ILE A 806 -2.76 7.97 -34.64
C ILE A 806 -3.13 6.59 -35.15
N GLN A 807 -2.34 5.59 -34.81
CA GLN A 807 -2.64 4.17 -35.05
C GLN A 807 -3.29 3.54 -33.82
N PHE A 808 -4.54 3.14 -33.97
CA PHE A 808 -5.32 2.49 -32.90
C PHE A 808 -5.36 0.97 -33.05
N ILE A 809 -5.45 0.23 -31.94
CA ILE A 809 -5.81 -1.19 -31.95
C ILE A 809 -7.36 -1.32 -31.97
N GLY A 810 -7.88 -2.49 -32.36
CA GLY A 810 -9.33 -2.68 -32.44
C GLY A 810 -10.02 -2.59 -31.07
N ALA A 811 -11.19 -1.97 -30.99
CA ALA A 811 -11.91 -1.70 -29.74
C ALA A 811 -12.24 -2.96 -28.93
N ARG A 812 -12.66 -4.05 -29.60
CA ARG A 812 -12.90 -5.32 -28.91
C ARG A 812 -11.61 -5.90 -28.32
N LEU A 813 -10.52 -5.84 -29.06
CA LEU A 813 -9.21 -6.28 -28.59
C LEU A 813 -8.76 -5.44 -27.39
N CYS A 814 -9.00 -4.12 -27.39
CA CYS A 814 -8.75 -3.26 -26.22
C CYS A 814 -9.48 -3.77 -24.99
N THR A 815 -10.77 -3.98 -25.08
CA THR A 815 -11.58 -4.47 -23.94
C THR A 815 -11.13 -5.87 -23.50
N TYR A 816 -10.78 -6.73 -24.43
CA TYR A 816 -10.25 -8.06 -24.12
C TYR A 816 -8.93 -7.97 -23.33
N ARG A 817 -8.03 -7.07 -23.70
CA ARG A 817 -6.78 -6.83 -22.98
C ARG A 817 -7.03 -6.24 -21.59
N MET A 818 -7.97 -5.32 -21.47
CA MET A 818 -8.41 -4.82 -20.16
C MET A 818 -8.98 -5.94 -19.29
N ALA A 819 -9.80 -6.83 -19.87
CA ALA A 819 -10.35 -7.97 -19.15
C ALA A 819 -9.25 -8.94 -18.66
N GLN A 820 -8.24 -9.22 -19.49
CA GLN A 820 -7.09 -10.02 -19.09
C GLN A 820 -6.32 -9.39 -17.93
N ALA A 821 -6.12 -8.08 -17.96
CA ALA A 821 -5.49 -7.35 -16.84
C ALA A 821 -6.32 -7.43 -15.55
N MET A 822 -7.66 -7.53 -15.67
CA MET A 822 -8.57 -7.70 -14.53
C MET A 822 -8.73 -9.18 -14.10
N GLY A 823 -8.03 -10.13 -14.73
CA GLY A 823 -8.01 -11.54 -14.32
C GLY A 823 -8.76 -12.51 -15.25
N TRP A 824 -9.24 -12.06 -16.43
CA TRP A 824 -9.85 -12.95 -17.41
C TRP A 824 -8.81 -13.90 -18.02
N THR A 825 -9.07 -15.21 -17.94
CA THR A 825 -8.16 -16.24 -18.45
C THR A 825 -8.68 -16.92 -19.74
N GLY A 826 -9.90 -16.59 -20.14
CA GLY A 826 -10.52 -17.16 -21.37
C GLY A 826 -10.07 -16.41 -22.64
N GLY A 827 -10.58 -16.88 -23.79
CA GLY A 827 -10.40 -16.23 -25.08
C GLY A 827 -11.20 -14.93 -25.23
N GLU A 828 -10.97 -14.21 -26.32
CA GLU A 828 -11.79 -13.05 -26.70
C GLU A 828 -13.24 -13.48 -26.96
N GLN A 829 -14.19 -12.70 -26.46
CA GLN A 829 -15.62 -12.94 -26.68
C GLN A 829 -15.99 -12.61 -28.12
N ASN A 830 -16.45 -13.61 -28.89
CA ASN A 830 -16.76 -13.47 -30.30
C ASN A 830 -18.26 -13.33 -30.58
N SER A 831 -19.10 -13.58 -29.61
CA SER A 831 -20.57 -13.47 -29.72
C SER A 831 -21.07 -12.37 -28.80
N GLY A 832 -21.65 -11.33 -29.39
CA GLY A 832 -22.28 -10.24 -28.65
C GLY A 832 -23.71 -10.59 -28.24
N LEU A 833 -24.14 -10.09 -27.10
CA LEU A 833 -25.53 -10.17 -26.63
C LEU A 833 -26.25 -8.88 -27.00
N THR A 834 -27.51 -9.00 -27.44
CA THR A 834 -28.31 -7.84 -27.78
C THR A 834 -28.72 -7.06 -26.52
N TYR A 835 -28.45 -5.77 -26.51
CA TYR A 835 -28.84 -4.91 -25.40
C TYR A 835 -30.30 -4.47 -25.55
N GLN A 836 -31.14 -4.79 -24.56
CA GLN A 836 -32.57 -4.45 -24.55
C GLN A 836 -33.29 -4.71 -25.87
N GLY A 837 -33.00 -5.81 -26.55
CA GLY A 837 -33.59 -6.17 -27.82
C GLY A 837 -33.11 -5.38 -29.03
N ASP A 838 -32.19 -4.45 -28.89
CA ASP A 838 -31.63 -3.67 -29.99
C ASP A 838 -30.47 -4.42 -30.66
N ALA A 839 -30.75 -5.05 -31.82
CA ALA A 839 -29.74 -5.77 -32.60
C ALA A 839 -28.55 -4.88 -33.05
N ALA A 840 -28.72 -3.55 -33.07
CA ALA A 840 -27.68 -2.60 -33.41
C ALA A 840 -26.71 -2.32 -32.27
N THR A 841 -27.04 -2.74 -31.04
CA THR A 841 -26.21 -2.59 -29.86
C THR A 841 -25.88 -3.96 -29.27
N GLN A 842 -24.61 -4.35 -29.39
CA GLN A 842 -24.11 -5.67 -28.98
C GLN A 842 -23.16 -5.52 -27.79
N LEU A 843 -23.32 -6.38 -26.78
CA LEU A 843 -22.50 -6.42 -25.59
C LEU A 843 -21.63 -7.68 -25.56
N PHE A 844 -20.32 -7.50 -25.39
CA PHE A 844 -19.37 -8.58 -25.17
C PHE A 844 -18.90 -8.51 -23.71
N ARG A 845 -19.24 -9.53 -22.92
CA ARG A 845 -19.12 -9.53 -21.47
C ARG A 845 -18.06 -10.52 -21.03
N TYR A 846 -17.24 -10.12 -20.08
CA TYR A 846 -16.18 -10.95 -19.52
C TYR A 846 -16.49 -11.21 -18.04
N ASN A 847 -16.61 -12.48 -17.67
CA ASN A 847 -16.92 -12.90 -16.31
C ASN A 847 -15.66 -12.82 -15.43
N ILE A 848 -15.54 -11.76 -14.67
CA ILE A 848 -14.46 -11.56 -13.73
C ILE A 848 -14.98 -11.90 -12.32
N ASN A 849 -14.31 -12.79 -11.61
CA ASN A 849 -14.64 -13.18 -10.23
C ASN A 849 -16.14 -13.56 -10.03
N GLY A 850 -16.74 -14.18 -11.04
CA GLY A 850 -18.17 -14.58 -11.00
C GLY A 850 -19.15 -13.50 -11.42
N ASN A 851 -18.70 -12.30 -11.78
CA ASN A 851 -19.56 -11.22 -12.28
C ASN A 851 -19.29 -10.94 -13.77
N GLN A 852 -20.31 -11.20 -14.61
CA GLN A 852 -20.23 -11.00 -16.06
C GLN A 852 -20.28 -9.54 -16.50
N ASN A 853 -20.60 -8.62 -15.59
CA ASN A 853 -20.78 -7.20 -15.91
C ASN A 853 -19.59 -6.34 -15.53
N GLU A 854 -18.53 -6.90 -14.95
CA GLU A 854 -17.38 -6.12 -14.51
C GLU A 854 -16.52 -5.59 -15.67
N VAL A 855 -16.41 -6.35 -16.76
CA VAL A 855 -15.74 -5.88 -17.98
C VAL A 855 -16.63 -6.13 -19.17
N VAL A 856 -17.05 -5.05 -19.82
CA VAL A 856 -18.04 -5.08 -20.91
C VAL A 856 -17.57 -4.22 -22.07
N HIS A 857 -17.66 -4.76 -23.27
CA HIS A 857 -17.54 -4.00 -24.50
C HIS A 857 -18.93 -3.78 -25.10
N CYS A 858 -19.31 -2.54 -25.33
CA CYS A 858 -20.50 -2.15 -26.07
C CYS A 858 -20.13 -1.75 -27.50
N ALA A 859 -20.58 -2.53 -28.46
CA ALA A 859 -20.51 -2.23 -29.89
C ALA A 859 -21.85 -1.73 -30.40
N SER A 860 -21.95 -0.47 -30.77
CA SER A 860 -23.15 0.10 -31.39
C SER A 860 -22.91 0.43 -32.86
N ASN A 861 -23.94 0.57 -33.66
CA ASN A 861 -23.84 0.81 -35.12
C ASN A 861 -23.76 2.28 -35.53
N GLY A 862 -23.56 3.20 -34.57
CA GLY A 862 -23.41 4.64 -34.86
C GLY A 862 -22.07 5.02 -35.51
N GLY A 863 -21.93 6.30 -35.86
CA GLY A 863 -20.66 6.91 -36.19
C GLY A 863 -19.93 7.45 -34.96
N HIS A 864 -19.03 8.45 -35.12
CA HIS A 864 -18.27 9.04 -34.01
C HIS A 864 -19.15 9.91 -33.10
N GLY A 865 -19.94 9.27 -32.22
CA GLY A 865 -20.88 9.95 -31.32
C GLY A 865 -21.57 8.99 -30.36
N ILE A 866 -22.44 9.53 -29.53
CA ILE A 866 -23.14 8.79 -28.46
C ILE A 866 -24.64 8.70 -28.84
N ASN A 867 -25.20 7.53 -28.81
CA ASN A 867 -26.62 7.32 -29.06
C ASN A 867 -27.42 7.02 -27.79
N ALA A 868 -28.75 7.02 -27.87
CA ALA A 868 -29.65 6.83 -26.72
C ALA A 868 -29.43 5.49 -26.00
N LYS A 869 -29.08 4.39 -26.69
CA LYS A 869 -28.84 3.09 -26.09
C LYS A 869 -27.53 3.08 -25.30
N MET A 870 -26.51 3.80 -25.79
CA MET A 870 -25.26 3.97 -25.03
C MET A 870 -25.50 4.78 -23.76
N ILE A 871 -26.34 5.82 -23.79
CA ILE A 871 -26.70 6.61 -22.61
C ILE A 871 -27.41 5.74 -21.57
N THR A 872 -28.43 4.98 -21.97
CA THR A 872 -29.17 4.09 -21.06
C THR A 872 -28.25 3.00 -20.45
N LEU A 873 -27.39 2.41 -21.27
CA LEU A 873 -26.42 1.41 -20.79
C LEU A 873 -25.41 2.00 -19.80
N PHE A 874 -24.92 3.20 -20.08
CA PHE A 874 -24.00 3.90 -19.20
C PHE A 874 -24.64 4.16 -17.82
N GLU A 875 -25.85 4.72 -17.81
CA GLU A 875 -26.59 4.98 -16.59
C GLU A 875 -26.84 3.69 -15.79
N GLU A 876 -27.44 2.66 -16.39
CA GLU A 876 -27.73 1.38 -15.76
C GLU A 876 -26.47 0.74 -15.14
N TRP A 877 -25.36 0.77 -15.88
CA TRP A 877 -24.13 0.15 -15.44
C TRP A 877 -23.43 0.95 -14.32
N VAL A 878 -23.39 2.28 -14.43
CA VAL A 878 -22.76 3.14 -13.42
C VAL A 878 -23.55 3.14 -12.11
N GLU A 879 -24.89 3.24 -12.18
CA GLU A 879 -25.76 3.23 -10.98
C GLU A 879 -25.74 1.89 -10.25
N SER A 880 -25.51 0.81 -10.96
CA SER A 880 -25.36 -0.52 -10.36
C SER A 880 -23.92 -0.85 -9.92
N ASP A 881 -23.02 0.10 -9.90
CA ASP A 881 -21.59 -0.12 -9.62
C ASP A 881 -20.99 -1.23 -10.51
N GLY A 882 -21.42 -1.32 -11.79
CA GLY A 882 -20.96 -2.35 -12.72
C GLY A 882 -21.47 -3.75 -12.41
N GLN A 883 -22.62 -3.89 -11.73
CA GLN A 883 -23.20 -5.18 -11.35
C GLN A 883 -24.30 -5.63 -12.29
N THR A 884 -25.08 -4.71 -12.83
CA THR A 884 -26.30 -5.03 -13.57
C THR A 884 -26.30 -4.48 -14.97
N ILE A 885 -26.68 -5.29 -15.94
CA ILE A 885 -27.00 -4.87 -17.32
C ILE A 885 -28.21 -5.69 -17.78
N THR A 886 -29.23 -5.02 -18.25
CA THR A 886 -30.41 -5.68 -18.86
C THR A 886 -30.09 -6.17 -20.28
N VAL A 887 -29.76 -7.43 -20.43
CA VAL A 887 -29.50 -8.03 -21.74
C VAL A 887 -30.69 -8.87 -22.17
N THR A 888 -31.02 -8.80 -23.45
CA THR A 888 -31.91 -9.77 -24.09
C THR A 888 -31.04 -10.86 -24.67
N LEU A 889 -31.08 -12.01 -24.04
CA LEU A 889 -30.39 -13.19 -24.55
C LEU A 889 -31.18 -13.75 -25.73
N PRO A 890 -30.51 -14.23 -26.80
CA PRO A 890 -31.23 -14.87 -27.88
C PRO A 890 -31.98 -16.09 -27.34
N SER A 891 -33.29 -16.14 -27.62
CA SER A 891 -34.09 -17.30 -27.30
C SER A 891 -33.75 -18.44 -28.24
N ASN A 892 -33.39 -19.58 -27.69
CA ASN A 892 -33.13 -20.78 -28.48
C ASN A 892 -34.31 -21.74 -28.39
N THR A 893 -34.43 -22.59 -29.42
CA THR A 893 -35.38 -23.70 -29.40
C THR A 893 -34.63 -25.02 -29.32
N TYR A 894 -34.91 -25.80 -28.30
CA TYR A 894 -34.28 -27.08 -28.06
C TYR A 894 -35.27 -28.20 -28.33
N ASN A 895 -34.86 -29.23 -29.05
CA ASN A 895 -35.66 -30.42 -29.33
C ASN A 895 -35.05 -31.61 -28.60
N ILE A 896 -35.82 -32.19 -27.68
CA ILE A 896 -35.39 -33.30 -26.82
C ILE A 896 -36.38 -34.46 -27.04
N THR A 897 -35.92 -35.57 -27.58
CA THR A 897 -36.74 -36.78 -27.69
C THR A 897 -36.86 -37.46 -26.32
N VAL A 898 -38.06 -37.92 -26.03
CA VAL A 898 -38.40 -38.59 -24.78
C VAL A 898 -38.99 -39.96 -25.08
N THR A 899 -38.40 -41.00 -24.54
CA THR A 899 -38.90 -42.38 -24.59
C THR A 899 -38.95 -43.00 -23.18
N ALA A 900 -39.63 -44.10 -23.01
CA ALA A 900 -39.66 -44.83 -21.74
C ALA A 900 -39.43 -46.34 -21.99
N ASN A 901 -38.42 -46.89 -21.33
CA ASN A 901 -38.07 -48.31 -21.45
C ASN A 901 -38.37 -49.10 -20.17
N SER A 902 -38.81 -48.43 -19.11
CA SER A 902 -39.07 -48.99 -17.78
C SER A 902 -40.02 -48.09 -17.00
N ASN A 903 -40.51 -48.56 -15.85
CA ASN A 903 -41.40 -47.81 -14.96
C ASN A 903 -40.65 -46.83 -14.04
N ILE A 904 -39.34 -46.66 -14.19
CA ILE A 904 -38.52 -45.88 -13.31
C ILE A 904 -37.76 -44.71 -13.98
N ASN A 905 -37.65 -44.72 -15.34
CA ASN A 905 -36.91 -43.65 -16.02
C ASN A 905 -37.57 -43.29 -17.38
N TYR A 906 -37.50 -41.99 -17.71
CA TYR A 906 -37.52 -41.55 -19.09
C TYR A 906 -36.10 -41.57 -19.67
N GLN A 907 -35.98 -41.90 -20.95
CA GLN A 907 -34.76 -41.71 -21.71
C GLN A 907 -34.89 -40.47 -22.58
N LEU A 908 -34.03 -39.50 -22.32
CA LEU A 908 -33.96 -38.28 -23.10
C LEU A 908 -32.77 -38.33 -24.05
N ASN A 909 -32.91 -37.68 -25.20
CA ASN A 909 -31.82 -37.46 -26.16
C ASN A 909 -32.09 -36.19 -26.97
N GLY A 910 -31.12 -35.25 -26.91
CA GLY A 910 -31.18 -33.95 -27.57
C GLY A 910 -30.07 -33.01 -27.09
N ASN A 911 -30.30 -31.73 -27.22
CA ASN A 911 -29.42 -30.72 -26.69
C ASN A 911 -30.22 -29.70 -25.87
N ASP A 912 -29.56 -29.10 -24.91
CA ASP A 912 -30.05 -27.96 -24.17
C ASP A 912 -29.00 -26.80 -24.24
N ARG A 913 -29.10 -25.85 -23.36
CA ARG A 913 -28.14 -24.70 -23.35
C ARG A 913 -26.71 -25.10 -22.98
N ASN A 914 -26.53 -26.19 -22.26
CA ASN A 914 -25.23 -26.72 -21.84
C ASN A 914 -24.64 -27.76 -22.81
N GLY A 915 -25.36 -28.11 -23.87
CA GLY A 915 -24.95 -29.10 -24.88
C GLY A 915 -25.79 -30.38 -24.86
N LEU A 916 -25.13 -31.53 -24.96
CA LEU A 916 -25.84 -32.83 -25.12
C LEU A 916 -26.58 -33.24 -23.84
N VAL A 917 -27.89 -33.46 -23.99
CA VAL A 917 -28.76 -34.07 -22.99
C VAL A 917 -29.07 -35.51 -23.42
N GLN A 918 -28.53 -36.50 -22.71
CA GLN A 918 -28.69 -37.90 -23.05
C GLN A 918 -28.72 -38.79 -21.80
N GLY A 919 -29.60 -39.77 -21.78
CA GLY A 919 -29.64 -40.82 -20.75
C GLY A 919 -30.93 -40.86 -19.94
N ASN A 920 -30.87 -41.52 -18.77
CA ASN A 920 -32.03 -41.74 -17.87
C ASN A 920 -32.23 -40.49 -17.00
N ASP A 921 -33.36 -39.85 -17.16
CA ASP A 921 -33.83 -38.69 -16.39
C ASP A 921 -32.80 -37.59 -16.22
N PRO A 922 -32.04 -37.16 -17.30
CA PRO A 922 -31.03 -36.15 -17.18
C PRO A 922 -31.65 -34.78 -16.85
N THR A 923 -30.88 -33.91 -16.21
CA THR A 923 -31.22 -32.50 -16.05
C THR A 923 -31.20 -31.78 -17.41
N VAL A 924 -32.23 -30.99 -17.67
CA VAL A 924 -32.36 -30.12 -18.84
C VAL A 924 -32.14 -28.67 -18.36
N THR A 925 -31.19 -27.95 -18.95
CA THR A 925 -30.89 -26.56 -18.59
C THR A 925 -31.29 -25.62 -19.73
N VAL A 926 -32.05 -24.60 -19.42
CA VAL A 926 -32.46 -23.55 -20.36
C VAL A 926 -32.49 -22.21 -19.68
N GLN A 927 -32.61 -21.17 -20.47
CA GLN A 927 -32.73 -19.82 -19.98
C GLN A 927 -34.15 -19.31 -20.15
N ALA A 928 -34.57 -18.38 -19.29
CA ALA A 928 -35.85 -17.69 -19.47
C ALA A 928 -35.96 -17.05 -20.87
N GLY A 929 -37.02 -17.39 -21.60
CA GLY A 929 -37.21 -17.02 -23.01
C GLY A 929 -36.92 -18.14 -24.02
N ASP A 930 -36.22 -19.21 -23.63
CA ASP A 930 -36.00 -20.37 -24.49
C ASP A 930 -37.30 -21.17 -24.68
N THR A 931 -37.31 -21.95 -25.73
CA THR A 931 -38.40 -22.93 -26.00
C THR A 931 -37.84 -24.34 -25.92
N ILE A 932 -38.45 -25.20 -25.12
CA ILE A 932 -38.11 -26.63 -25.06
C ILE A 932 -39.23 -27.41 -25.70
N ASN A 933 -38.91 -28.22 -26.71
CA ASN A 933 -39.82 -29.17 -27.33
C ASN A 933 -39.46 -30.59 -26.85
N PHE A 934 -40.26 -31.13 -25.94
CA PHE A 934 -40.17 -32.54 -25.60
C PHE A 934 -40.96 -33.35 -26.63
N ILE A 935 -40.27 -34.08 -27.47
CA ILE A 935 -40.85 -34.96 -28.50
C ILE A 935 -41.04 -36.33 -27.88
N VAL A 936 -42.20 -36.54 -27.33
CA VAL A 936 -42.53 -37.74 -26.58
C VAL A 936 -42.97 -38.83 -27.58
N SER A 937 -42.32 -39.99 -27.47
CA SER A 937 -42.67 -41.14 -28.32
C SER A 937 -42.41 -42.43 -27.55
N ASN A 938 -43.23 -43.46 -27.85
CA ASN A 938 -43.04 -44.78 -27.24
C ASN A 938 -43.06 -44.80 -25.69
N THR A 939 -43.91 -43.95 -25.08
CA THR A 939 -44.04 -43.88 -23.62
C THR A 939 -45.43 -44.46 -23.16
N PHE A 940 -45.89 -45.53 -23.77
CA PHE A 940 -47.17 -46.12 -23.41
C PHE A 940 -47.26 -46.49 -21.92
N GLY A 941 -48.29 -45.97 -21.21
CA GLY A 941 -48.38 -46.07 -19.75
C GLY A 941 -47.64 -45.04 -18.94
N HIS A 942 -46.86 -44.16 -19.59
CA HIS A 942 -45.99 -43.14 -18.91
C HIS A 942 -46.35 -41.74 -19.40
N PRO A 943 -47.40 -41.10 -18.91
CA PRO A 943 -47.80 -39.77 -19.32
C PRO A 943 -46.80 -38.73 -18.82
N PHE A 944 -46.27 -37.89 -19.76
CA PHE A 944 -45.22 -36.90 -19.55
C PHE A 944 -45.80 -35.53 -19.20
N TYR A 945 -45.39 -34.98 -18.04
CA TYR A 945 -45.82 -33.68 -17.54
C TYR A 945 -44.64 -32.78 -17.28
N ILE A 946 -44.80 -31.46 -17.48
CA ILE A 946 -43.88 -30.43 -17.00
C ILE A 946 -44.53 -29.79 -15.76
N LYS A 947 -43.80 -29.78 -14.62
CA LYS A 947 -44.35 -29.43 -13.32
C LYS A 947 -43.44 -28.46 -12.52
N THR A 948 -44.06 -27.77 -11.56
CA THR A 948 -43.38 -26.93 -10.57
C THR A 948 -42.87 -27.72 -9.37
N ALA A 949 -43.27 -28.97 -9.20
CA ALA A 949 -42.84 -29.87 -8.15
C ALA A 949 -42.77 -31.32 -8.65
N PHE A 950 -41.83 -32.11 -8.15
CA PHE A 950 -41.68 -33.53 -8.46
C PHE A 950 -42.74 -34.37 -7.74
N THR A 951 -43.91 -34.42 -8.27
CA THR A 951 -45.09 -35.08 -7.67
C THR A 951 -45.88 -35.92 -8.67
N GLY A 952 -46.50 -36.99 -8.19
CA GLY A 952 -47.44 -37.79 -8.98
C GLY A 952 -48.77 -37.05 -9.26
N GLY A 953 -49.60 -37.66 -10.04
CA GLY A 953 -50.93 -37.11 -10.46
C GLY A 953 -50.81 -36.00 -11.50
N SER A 954 -51.88 -35.30 -11.80
CA SER A 954 -51.98 -34.24 -12.78
C SER A 954 -51.85 -32.83 -12.19
N GLY A 955 -51.58 -32.70 -10.89
CA GLY A 955 -51.38 -31.42 -10.22
C GLY A 955 -49.97 -30.81 -10.47
N ASN A 956 -49.81 -29.59 -10.03
CA ASN A 956 -48.53 -28.85 -10.07
C ASN A 956 -47.96 -28.67 -11.50
N GLN A 957 -48.77 -28.66 -12.51
CA GLN A 957 -48.33 -28.35 -13.87
C GLN A 957 -47.86 -26.88 -13.95
N VAL A 958 -46.87 -26.62 -14.77
CA VAL A 958 -46.43 -25.25 -15.01
C VAL A 958 -47.55 -24.41 -15.63
N THR A 959 -47.75 -23.23 -15.08
CA THR A 959 -48.78 -22.26 -15.51
C THR A 959 -48.16 -20.95 -16.00
N THR A 960 -46.82 -20.79 -15.83
CA THR A 960 -46.03 -19.63 -16.29
C THR A 960 -45.33 -20.01 -17.58
N GLY A 961 -45.10 -19.02 -18.45
CA GLY A 961 -44.66 -19.24 -19.82
C GLY A 961 -45.81 -19.73 -20.69
N THR A 962 -45.51 -20.19 -21.90
CA THR A 962 -46.51 -20.74 -22.83
C THR A 962 -46.22 -22.20 -23.06
N VAL A 963 -47.14 -23.04 -22.61
CA VAL A 963 -47.12 -24.49 -22.90
C VAL A 963 -48.07 -24.80 -24.07
N THR A 964 -47.53 -25.46 -25.09
CA THR A 964 -48.28 -25.96 -26.22
C THR A 964 -48.18 -27.50 -26.32
N GLY A 965 -49.22 -28.15 -26.75
CA GLY A 965 -49.36 -29.59 -26.63
C GLY A 965 -50.14 -29.99 -25.38
N THR A 966 -50.35 -31.29 -25.20
CA THR A 966 -51.17 -31.80 -24.10
C THR A 966 -50.27 -32.28 -22.95
N GLN A 967 -50.40 -31.66 -21.76
CA GLN A 967 -49.77 -32.17 -20.55
C GLN A 967 -50.24 -33.59 -20.26
N GLY A 968 -49.35 -34.49 -19.94
CA GLY A 968 -49.61 -35.89 -19.78
C GLY A 968 -49.64 -36.68 -21.10
N THR A 969 -49.10 -36.11 -22.16
CA THR A 969 -48.96 -36.82 -23.44
C THR A 969 -48.10 -38.07 -23.31
N GLN A 970 -48.42 -39.09 -24.05
CA GLN A 970 -47.65 -40.33 -24.22
C GLN A 970 -47.05 -40.43 -25.63
N SER A 971 -47.45 -39.52 -26.51
CA SER A 971 -46.99 -39.40 -27.90
C SER A 971 -47.33 -38.02 -28.43
N GLY A 972 -46.37 -37.40 -29.11
CA GLY A 972 -46.45 -36.03 -29.65
C GLY A 972 -45.52 -35.07 -28.98
N THR A 973 -45.62 -33.80 -29.34
CA THR A 973 -44.71 -32.76 -28.81
C THR A 973 -45.39 -31.97 -27.68
N LEU A 974 -44.74 -31.90 -26.54
CA LEU A 974 -45.04 -30.97 -25.46
C LEU A 974 -44.01 -29.87 -25.50
N SER A 975 -44.43 -28.68 -25.88
CA SER A 975 -43.53 -27.52 -26.00
C SER A 975 -43.77 -26.55 -24.84
N TRP A 976 -42.69 -26.03 -24.27
CA TRP A 976 -42.73 -25.01 -23.25
C TRP A 976 -41.83 -23.83 -23.62
N ASN A 977 -42.45 -22.70 -23.96
CA ASN A 977 -41.74 -21.43 -24.09
C ASN A 977 -41.62 -20.79 -22.71
N THR A 978 -40.41 -20.52 -22.25
CA THR A 978 -40.10 -20.07 -20.88
C THR A 978 -40.08 -18.56 -20.75
N THR A 979 -40.60 -17.78 -21.70
CA THR A 979 -40.71 -16.32 -21.58
C THR A 979 -41.56 -15.96 -20.36
N GLY A 980 -41.02 -15.13 -19.47
CA GLY A 980 -41.68 -14.72 -18.23
C GLY A 980 -41.69 -15.77 -17.13
N VAL A 981 -41.01 -16.90 -17.31
CA VAL A 981 -40.80 -17.90 -16.25
C VAL A 981 -39.60 -17.48 -15.37
N SER A 982 -39.83 -17.53 -14.05
CA SER A 982 -38.74 -17.20 -13.07
C SER A 982 -37.63 -18.25 -13.11
N ALA A 983 -36.41 -17.80 -12.92
CA ALA A 983 -35.27 -18.70 -12.69
C ALA A 983 -35.55 -19.65 -11.52
N GLY A 984 -35.16 -20.91 -11.67
CA GLY A 984 -35.46 -21.94 -10.68
C GLY A 984 -35.48 -23.36 -11.25
N THR A 985 -35.83 -24.32 -10.41
CA THR A 985 -35.92 -25.75 -10.79
C THR A 985 -37.37 -26.14 -10.97
N TYR A 986 -37.65 -26.66 -12.14
CA TYR A 986 -38.89 -27.28 -12.56
C TYR A 986 -38.62 -28.76 -12.87
N TYR A 987 -39.65 -29.52 -13.20
CA TYR A 987 -39.51 -30.96 -13.35
C TYR A 987 -40.29 -31.48 -14.54
N TYR A 988 -39.75 -32.46 -15.24
CA TYR A 988 -40.56 -33.34 -16.08
C TYR A 988 -40.82 -34.65 -15.34
N VAL A 989 -42.06 -35.13 -15.32
CA VAL A 989 -42.48 -36.20 -14.38
C VAL A 989 -43.47 -37.14 -15.04
N CYS A 990 -43.32 -38.44 -14.80
CA CYS A 990 -44.34 -39.44 -15.08
C CYS A 990 -45.41 -39.47 -13.97
N SER A 991 -46.63 -39.13 -14.28
CA SER A 991 -47.69 -39.00 -13.27
C SER A 991 -47.87 -40.24 -12.37
N PRO A 992 -48.01 -41.48 -12.90
CA PRO A 992 -48.19 -42.66 -12.07
C PRO A 992 -46.88 -43.15 -11.39
N HIS A 993 -45.74 -42.85 -11.94
CA HIS A 993 -44.45 -43.42 -11.48
C HIS A 993 -43.51 -42.41 -10.82
N ALA A 994 -43.98 -41.23 -10.45
CA ALA A 994 -43.19 -40.23 -9.72
C ALA A 994 -42.65 -40.76 -8.40
N SER A 995 -43.42 -41.63 -7.69
CA SER A 995 -42.97 -42.26 -6.46
C SER A 995 -41.82 -43.26 -6.62
N PHE A 996 -41.60 -43.72 -7.85
CA PHE A 996 -40.49 -44.60 -8.24
C PHE A 996 -39.32 -43.82 -8.84
N GLY A 997 -39.39 -42.47 -8.84
CA GLY A 997 -38.34 -41.61 -9.31
C GLY A 997 -38.38 -41.28 -10.81
N MET A 998 -39.41 -41.70 -11.55
CA MET A 998 -39.47 -41.47 -13.01
C MET A 998 -39.71 -40.00 -13.33
N GLY A 999 -38.66 -39.31 -13.76
CA GLY A 999 -38.65 -37.92 -14.17
C GLY A 999 -37.37 -37.23 -13.75
N GLY A 1000 -37.10 -36.01 -14.25
CA GLY A 1000 -35.91 -35.26 -13.97
C GLY A 1000 -36.16 -33.76 -13.80
N SER A 1001 -35.11 -33.00 -13.61
CA SER A 1001 -35.18 -31.55 -13.40
C SER A 1001 -35.04 -30.75 -14.71
N ILE A 1002 -35.70 -29.60 -14.75
CA ILE A 1002 -35.54 -28.57 -15.75
C ILE A 1002 -35.07 -27.34 -14.99
N VAL A 1003 -33.83 -26.90 -15.21
CA VAL A 1003 -33.26 -25.72 -14.58
C VAL A 1003 -33.41 -24.53 -15.52
N ILE A 1004 -34.10 -23.49 -15.06
CA ILE A 1004 -34.21 -22.20 -15.78
C ILE A 1004 -33.26 -21.22 -15.13
N THR A 1005 -32.34 -20.67 -15.91
CA THR A 1005 -31.32 -19.69 -15.50
C THR A 1005 -31.68 -18.29 -15.97
#